data_bb097fd446927ba0bed483e2a653a5f9
#
_entry.id   bb097fd446927ba0bed483e2a653a5f9
#
_cell.length_a   1.000
_cell.length_b   1.000
_cell.length_c   1.000
_cell.angle_alpha   90.00
_cell.angle_beta   90.00
_cell.angle_gamma   90.00
#
_symmetry.space_group_name_H-M   'P 1'
#
loop_
_entity.id
_entity.type
_entity.pdbx_description
1 polymer ?
#
loop_
_entity_poly.entity_id
_entity_poly.type
_entity_poly.pdbx_seq_one_letter_code
_entity_poly.pdbx_strand_id
1 'polypeptide(L)'
;MRTLLYTFGLLWLTTSLTGQEKLYIHKKNGLSLGAWVSATDSIYFDANGSTLYIRVGDQEASYALLDLDSISFGAQSKIVQITYQGNSVQVINPLAFEGVDVEMDGADVTVVATSLDPEVVYQLQGQTTAGSFKLYSESAYTLQLNGVSLVNPDGPAINIQAEQTGSVVVMGGTNNILADGASYADPPLGADGEEEDQDAAFFSEGSLTFSGDGYLEIIGSGSKKHGLATDSQLIIEQGNILVSSAAKDGIHGSDGVAISGGTIEVSAAGDGIDGDNGSVTITGGIITINSTEDDVKGIASDESLTISGGEVFVVVAGNQSKAIKSKDQIQLTGGTIHITLTGDVVLEESGSGYDPSYCTGIKGDEGILLDGATITILGNGIANKGLSSDVDVQMLSGALTVSLSGNGATYKNENNVTDTYSSTGITTDGSIYLYGGDIQISNSGSAGKGISSDEDLVIGDGLADVVLQVTTTGSKILESGTGQNAEYAEAKTIKADRDVVINNGNISLSSNDDGIKAKSSITINGGFLDISKSVEGIEAPFITVNDGEILVNSSDDGFNATMGNGGEANDGSLLLINGGQIAVSASNGDGFDSNGNIQMSGGTVVIHGPQSSPEVGLDFNGNFSISGGLLVVSGTNSNMTEAPGATSAQYSVKATTNSRISAGTLFHVEDSNGIELFTFKPERAYYSMIFSASSIQNGGSLSLYTGGSSTGTEWHGLYTGGSYSGGSLKKTFTITGKLTNVSF
;
A
#
# COMPACT_ATOMS: atom_id res chain seq x y z
N MET A 1 -51.33 45.06 32.22
CA MET A 1 -50.80 43.74 32.57
C MET A 1 -51.55 43.10 33.76
N ARG A 2 -51.85 43.80 34.83
CA ARG A 2 -52.60 43.20 35.95
C ARG A 2 -54.04 42.72 35.61
N THR A 3 -54.67 43.24 34.57
CA THR A 3 -56.08 42.94 34.22
C THR A 3 -56.20 41.72 33.27
N LEU A 4 -55.11 41.28 32.62
CA LEU A 4 -55.12 40.12 31.72
C LEU A 4 -54.92 38.78 32.46
N LEU A 5 -54.25 38.82 33.64
CA LEU A 5 -53.97 37.60 34.42
C LEU A 5 -55.16 37.10 35.24
N TYR A 6 -56.11 37.99 35.61
CA TYR A 6 -57.32 37.59 36.36
C TYR A 6 -58.38 36.94 35.47
N THR A 7 -58.26 36.98 34.15
CA THR A 7 -59.23 36.39 33.22
C THR A 7 -58.82 34.94 32.83
N PHE A 8 -57.60 34.51 33.12
CA PHE A 8 -57.16 33.14 32.84
C PHE A 8 -57.58 32.12 33.92
N GLY A 9 -58.07 32.55 35.08
CA GLY A 9 -58.52 31.67 36.17
C GLY A 9 -59.83 30.94 35.93
N LEU A 10 -60.51 31.12 34.81
CA LEU A 10 -61.79 30.45 34.53
C LEU A 10 -62.05 30.21 33.04
N LEU A 11 -61.06 29.85 32.27
CA LEU A 11 -61.30 29.28 30.95
C LEU A 11 -61.16 27.76 31.04
N TRP A 12 -62.25 27.09 31.46
CA TRP A 12 -62.49 25.71 31.07
C TRP A 12 -62.64 25.69 29.53
N LEU A 13 -61.56 25.58 28.79
CA LEU A 13 -61.58 25.21 27.40
C LEU A 13 -61.99 23.74 27.37
N THR A 14 -63.27 23.46 27.19
CA THR A 14 -63.80 22.17 26.72
C THR A 14 -63.53 22.03 25.21
N THR A 15 -62.30 22.09 24.81
CA THR A 15 -61.80 21.41 23.64
C THR A 15 -61.13 20.14 24.14
N SER A 16 -61.45 19.01 23.58
CA SER A 16 -60.70 17.77 23.79
C SER A 16 -59.25 18.04 23.36
N LEU A 17 -58.41 18.51 24.29
CA LEU A 17 -56.97 18.49 24.19
C LEU A 17 -56.60 17.02 24.03
N THR A 18 -56.29 16.62 22.83
CA THR A 18 -55.72 15.30 22.58
C THR A 18 -54.41 15.28 23.34
N GLY A 19 -54.18 14.28 24.20
CA GLY A 19 -53.10 14.19 25.18
C GLY A 19 -51.65 14.20 24.61
N GLN A 20 -51.37 15.12 23.72
CA GLN A 20 -50.08 15.26 23.00
C GLN A 20 -49.58 16.74 22.96
N GLU A 21 -50.06 17.60 23.86
CA GLU A 21 -49.58 18.99 23.94
C GLU A 21 -48.68 19.18 25.16
N LYS A 22 -47.58 19.99 24.92
CA LYS A 22 -46.70 20.45 25.99
C LYS A 22 -46.99 21.93 26.32
N LEU A 23 -46.86 22.25 27.58
CA LEU A 23 -46.85 23.60 28.12
C LEU A 23 -45.38 24.07 28.08
N TYR A 24 -45.10 25.17 27.41
CA TYR A 24 -43.77 25.77 27.39
C TYR A 24 -43.73 27.03 28.22
N ILE A 25 -42.70 27.20 29.05
CA ILE A 25 -42.39 28.31 29.87
C ILE A 25 -41.19 29.03 29.27
N HIS A 26 -41.41 30.18 28.69
CA HIS A 26 -40.35 30.99 28.05
C HIS A 26 -39.74 31.93 29.07
N LYS A 27 -38.45 31.82 29.34
CA LYS A 27 -37.69 32.72 30.21
C LYS A 27 -37.05 33.85 29.39
N LYS A 28 -36.83 35.00 30.01
CA LYS A 28 -36.18 36.15 29.38
C LYS A 28 -34.72 35.94 29.02
N ASN A 29 -34.07 34.96 29.62
CA ASN A 29 -32.70 34.56 29.28
C ASN A 29 -32.60 33.68 28.02
N GLY A 30 -33.71 33.43 27.31
CA GLY A 30 -33.74 32.61 26.10
C GLY A 30 -34.06 31.12 26.32
N LEU A 31 -34.15 30.64 27.58
CA LEU A 31 -34.48 29.27 27.87
C LEU A 31 -36.01 29.03 27.88
N SER A 32 -36.45 28.02 27.12
CA SER A 32 -37.86 27.59 27.12
C SER A 32 -37.96 26.17 27.61
N LEU A 33 -38.74 25.91 28.64
CA LEU A 33 -38.90 24.63 29.33
C LEU A 33 -40.29 24.07 29.05
N GLY A 34 -40.36 22.79 28.63
CA GLY A 34 -41.59 22.08 28.27
C GLY A 34 -42.03 21.07 29.34
N ALA A 35 -43.31 21.10 29.73
CA ALA A 35 -43.95 20.08 30.59
C ALA A 35 -45.17 19.45 29.87
N TRP A 36 -45.41 18.17 30.04
CA TRP A 36 -46.63 17.55 29.55
C TRP A 36 -47.88 18.15 30.17
N VAL A 37 -48.83 18.62 29.37
CA VAL A 37 -50.10 19.09 29.87
C VAL A 37 -50.83 18.00 30.62
N SER A 38 -50.77 16.76 30.11
CA SER A 38 -51.40 15.57 30.75
C SER A 38 -50.71 15.13 32.04
N ALA A 39 -49.45 15.46 32.26
CA ALA A 39 -48.68 15.13 33.47
C ALA A 39 -48.61 16.30 34.45
N THR A 40 -49.06 17.48 34.08
CA THR A 40 -49.04 18.66 34.95
C THR A 40 -50.20 18.59 35.93
N ASP A 41 -49.90 18.38 37.22
CA ASP A 41 -50.90 18.28 38.29
C ASP A 41 -51.52 19.61 38.61
N SER A 42 -50.72 20.68 38.66
CA SER A 42 -51.18 22.03 38.96
C SER A 42 -50.23 23.12 38.49
N ILE A 43 -50.82 24.25 38.15
CA ILE A 43 -50.12 25.49 37.89
C ILE A 43 -50.72 26.52 38.85
N TYR A 44 -49.90 27.14 39.70
CA TYR A 44 -50.40 28.10 40.68
C TYR A 44 -49.38 29.18 40.96
N PHE A 45 -49.85 30.27 41.61
CA PHE A 45 -49.02 31.38 42.05
C PHE A 45 -48.87 31.39 43.56
N ASP A 46 -47.77 31.95 44.07
CA ASP A 46 -47.61 32.24 45.47
C ASP A 46 -48.65 33.26 45.95
N ALA A 47 -48.79 33.41 47.23
CA ALA A 47 -49.78 34.34 47.84
C ALA A 47 -49.58 35.81 47.42
N ASN A 48 -48.40 36.18 46.99
CA ASN A 48 -48.05 37.54 46.53
C ASN A 48 -48.17 37.69 45.00
N GLY A 49 -48.43 36.62 44.26
CA GLY A 49 -48.50 36.63 42.81
C GLY A 49 -47.17 36.99 42.13
N SER A 50 -46.05 36.64 42.78
CA SER A 50 -44.69 36.96 42.25
C SER A 50 -43.98 35.77 41.69
N THR A 51 -44.41 34.53 42.02
CA THR A 51 -43.82 33.29 41.64
C THR A 51 -44.85 32.33 41.04
N LEU A 52 -44.56 31.79 39.87
CA LEU A 52 -45.33 30.75 39.22
C LEU A 52 -44.76 29.39 39.68
N TYR A 53 -45.63 28.48 40.11
CA TYR A 53 -45.30 27.09 40.43
C TYR A 53 -45.96 26.17 39.43
N ILE A 54 -45.22 25.19 39.02
CA ILE A 54 -45.70 24.10 38.17
C ILE A 54 -45.30 22.76 38.82
N ARG A 55 -46.31 21.94 39.03
CA ARG A 55 -46.12 20.60 39.62
C ARG A 55 -46.44 19.54 38.62
N VAL A 56 -45.46 18.59 38.48
CA VAL A 56 -45.52 17.43 37.59
C VAL A 56 -45.15 16.22 38.44
N GLY A 57 -46.11 15.42 38.87
CA GLY A 57 -45.91 14.33 39.84
C GLY A 57 -45.35 14.83 41.17
N ASP A 58 -44.25 14.29 41.59
CA ASP A 58 -43.56 14.71 42.83
C ASP A 58 -42.59 15.89 42.62
N GLN A 59 -42.40 16.33 41.40
CA GLN A 59 -41.53 17.47 41.07
C GLN A 59 -42.32 18.77 41.11
N GLU A 60 -41.75 19.79 41.73
CA GLU A 60 -42.29 21.15 41.75
C GLU A 60 -41.21 22.14 41.32
N ALA A 61 -41.48 22.87 40.27
CA ALA A 61 -40.62 23.94 39.77
C ALA A 61 -41.23 25.31 40.05
N SER A 62 -40.42 26.30 40.43
CA SER A 62 -40.85 27.65 40.72
C SER A 62 -40.13 28.66 39.84
N TYR A 63 -40.86 29.64 39.35
CA TYR A 63 -40.35 30.69 38.42
C TYR A 63 -40.79 32.05 38.89
N ALA A 64 -39.85 32.96 39.12
CA ALA A 64 -40.18 34.34 39.39
C ALA A 64 -40.83 34.99 38.15
N LEU A 65 -41.99 35.62 38.30
CA LEU A 65 -42.69 36.25 37.16
C LEU A 65 -41.87 37.32 36.45
N LEU A 66 -40.91 37.92 37.14
CA LEU A 66 -40.01 38.91 36.57
C LEU A 66 -39.03 38.31 35.53
N ASP A 67 -38.77 37.01 35.63
CA ASP A 67 -37.86 36.28 34.79
C ASP A 67 -38.56 35.59 33.59
N LEU A 68 -39.90 35.59 33.60
CA LEU A 68 -40.70 35.02 32.52
C LEU A 68 -41.00 36.04 31.44
N ASP A 69 -40.95 35.58 30.17
CA ASP A 69 -41.41 36.30 28.99
C ASP A 69 -42.87 35.96 28.67
N SER A 70 -43.14 34.67 28.48
CA SER A 70 -44.44 34.14 28.08
C SER A 70 -44.65 32.67 28.45
N ILE A 71 -45.90 32.24 28.30
CA ILE A 71 -46.29 30.80 28.37
C ILE A 71 -47.00 30.47 27.06
N SER A 72 -46.69 29.33 26.46
CA SER A 72 -47.35 28.85 25.25
C SER A 72 -47.66 27.38 25.34
N PHE A 73 -48.47 26.85 24.41
CA PHE A 73 -48.75 25.44 24.22
C PHE A 73 -48.24 25.03 22.81
N GLY A 74 -47.63 23.87 22.73
CA GLY A 74 -47.08 23.37 21.48
C GLY A 74 -47.19 21.86 21.34
N ALA A 75 -46.84 21.37 20.15
CA ALA A 75 -46.83 19.96 19.85
C ALA A 75 -45.74 19.22 20.64
N GLN A 76 -45.90 17.92 20.77
CA GLN A 76 -44.89 17.03 21.34
C GLN A 76 -43.59 17.11 20.52
N SER A 77 -42.46 17.21 21.20
CA SER A 77 -41.13 17.10 20.59
C SER A 77 -40.20 16.40 21.59
N LYS A 78 -39.29 15.61 21.08
CA LYS A 78 -38.14 15.08 21.82
C LYS A 78 -36.85 15.81 21.42
N ILE A 79 -36.96 16.90 20.64
CA ILE A 79 -35.82 17.69 20.16
C ILE A 79 -35.55 18.83 21.12
N VAL A 80 -34.43 18.81 21.80
CA VAL A 80 -33.86 19.95 22.50
C VAL A 80 -33.16 20.83 21.45
N GLN A 81 -33.78 21.98 21.13
CA GLN A 81 -33.27 22.86 20.09
C GLN A 81 -32.40 23.96 20.70
N ILE A 82 -31.19 24.10 20.23
CA ILE A 82 -30.18 25.04 20.68
C ILE A 82 -29.82 25.97 19.51
N THR A 83 -30.14 27.27 19.63
CA THR A 83 -29.91 28.22 18.56
C THR A 83 -28.94 29.30 19.03
N TYR A 84 -27.73 29.27 18.49
CA TYR A 84 -26.68 30.26 18.77
C TYR A 84 -26.97 31.60 18.09
N GLN A 85 -26.83 32.71 18.81
CA GLN A 85 -27.14 34.09 18.36
C GLN A 85 -26.05 35.08 18.81
N GLY A 86 -24.83 34.88 18.24
CA GLY A 86 -23.66 35.66 18.69
C GLY A 86 -23.27 35.28 20.13
N ASN A 87 -23.27 36.21 21.04
CA ASN A 87 -22.88 36.01 22.45
C ASN A 87 -24.00 35.45 23.33
N SER A 88 -25.08 34.97 22.77
CA SER A 88 -26.21 34.39 23.51
C SER A 88 -26.74 33.14 22.79
N VAL A 89 -27.52 32.37 23.49
CA VAL A 89 -28.16 31.18 22.95
C VAL A 89 -29.66 31.19 23.32
N GLN A 90 -30.47 30.70 22.40
CA GLN A 90 -31.86 30.37 22.67
C GLN A 90 -32.03 28.86 22.73
N VAL A 91 -32.64 28.36 23.80
CA VAL A 91 -32.86 26.92 24.00
C VAL A 91 -34.36 26.66 24.14
N ILE A 92 -34.85 25.66 23.40
CA ILE A 92 -36.17 25.08 23.59
C ILE A 92 -35.95 23.63 24.11
N ASN A 93 -36.18 23.44 25.39
CA ASN A 93 -36.05 22.12 26.02
C ASN A 93 -37.45 21.56 26.39
N PRO A 94 -38.00 20.72 25.51
CA PRO A 94 -39.30 20.07 25.80
C PRO A 94 -39.24 18.97 26.86
N LEU A 95 -38.02 18.56 27.28
CA LEU A 95 -37.76 17.42 28.17
C LEU A 95 -37.30 17.84 29.59
N ALA A 96 -37.51 19.12 29.97
CA ALA A 96 -37.04 19.69 31.21
C ALA A 96 -37.58 18.99 32.47
N PHE A 97 -38.72 18.30 32.37
CA PHE A 97 -39.31 17.49 33.45
C PHE A 97 -39.19 15.98 33.19
N GLU A 98 -38.36 15.61 32.24
CA GLU A 98 -38.12 14.23 31.82
C GLU A 98 -36.63 13.85 31.94
N GLY A 99 -35.89 14.57 32.78
CA GLY A 99 -34.50 14.30 33.13
C GLY A 99 -33.49 14.90 32.15
N VAL A 100 -33.84 16.00 31.46
CA VAL A 100 -32.89 16.78 30.64
C VAL A 100 -32.82 18.19 31.19
N ASP A 101 -31.70 18.54 31.78
CA ASP A 101 -31.41 19.89 32.27
C ASP A 101 -30.45 20.61 31.31
N VAL A 102 -30.67 21.92 31.12
CA VAL A 102 -29.81 22.76 30.24
C VAL A 102 -29.39 23.99 31.01
N GLU A 103 -28.11 24.16 31.17
CA GLU A 103 -27.49 25.37 31.72
C GLU A 103 -26.85 26.23 30.59
N MET A 104 -26.85 27.54 30.77
CA MET A 104 -26.32 28.47 29.79
C MET A 104 -25.51 29.56 30.49
N ASP A 105 -24.28 29.78 30.00
CA ASP A 105 -23.46 30.96 30.38
C ASP A 105 -23.01 31.67 29.09
N GLY A 106 -23.67 32.79 28.77
CA GLY A 106 -23.47 33.44 27.48
C GLY A 106 -23.92 32.57 26.31
N ALA A 107 -22.97 32.07 25.52
CA ALA A 107 -23.17 31.11 24.45
C ALA A 107 -22.61 29.71 24.77
N ASP A 108 -22.11 29.47 25.99
CA ASP A 108 -21.76 28.13 26.44
C ASP A 108 -22.99 27.39 26.92
N VAL A 109 -23.20 26.21 26.40
CA VAL A 109 -24.36 25.36 26.71
C VAL A 109 -23.87 24.06 27.29
N THR A 110 -24.34 23.75 28.51
CA THR A 110 -24.12 22.45 29.15
C THR A 110 -25.47 21.73 29.31
N VAL A 111 -25.52 20.50 28.82
CA VAL A 111 -26.68 19.64 28.96
C VAL A 111 -26.34 18.50 29.88
N VAL A 112 -27.18 18.26 30.87
CA VAL A 112 -27.13 17.12 31.81
C VAL A 112 -28.40 16.28 31.61
N ALA A 113 -28.25 15.10 31.04
CA ALA A 113 -29.36 14.19 30.74
C ALA A 113 -29.25 12.91 31.55
N THR A 114 -30.12 12.81 32.57
CA THR A 114 -30.37 11.62 33.36
C THR A 114 -31.54 10.79 32.81
N SER A 115 -32.12 11.24 31.70
CA SER A 115 -33.20 10.56 30.99
C SER A 115 -32.69 9.23 30.42
N LEU A 116 -33.42 8.15 30.66
CA LEU A 116 -33.11 6.84 30.05
C LEU A 116 -33.77 6.65 28.66
N ASP A 117 -34.28 7.72 28.06
CA ASP A 117 -34.87 7.68 26.72
C ASP A 117 -33.78 7.81 25.67
N PRO A 118 -33.48 6.78 24.87
CA PRO A 118 -32.44 6.82 23.86
C PRO A 118 -32.82 7.60 22.58
N GLU A 119 -34.06 8.14 22.52
CA GLU A 119 -34.54 8.89 21.37
C GLU A 119 -34.41 10.42 21.56
N VAL A 120 -33.67 10.87 22.57
CA VAL A 120 -33.43 12.30 22.78
C VAL A 120 -32.56 12.86 21.66
N VAL A 121 -33.00 13.97 21.07
CA VAL A 121 -32.29 14.66 20.00
C VAL A 121 -31.86 16.05 20.47
N TYR A 122 -30.57 16.35 20.33
CA TYR A 122 -30.01 17.68 20.52
C TYR A 122 -29.73 18.30 19.15
N GLN A 123 -30.46 19.36 18.79
CA GLN A 123 -30.29 20.03 17.50
C GLN A 123 -29.56 21.36 17.69
N LEU A 124 -28.37 21.47 17.10
CA LEU A 124 -27.55 22.67 17.13
C LEU A 124 -27.72 23.45 15.82
N GLN A 125 -27.96 24.76 15.92
CA GLN A 125 -28.07 25.67 14.77
C GLN A 125 -27.68 27.10 15.12
N GLY A 126 -27.48 27.94 14.11
CA GLY A 126 -27.08 29.36 14.28
C GLY A 126 -25.55 29.51 14.41
N GLN A 127 -25.11 30.65 14.96
CA GLN A 127 -23.68 30.94 14.96
C GLN A 127 -23.22 31.67 16.22
N THR A 128 -22.01 31.36 16.69
CA THR A 128 -21.27 32.08 17.72
C THR A 128 -19.76 32.04 17.45
N THR A 129 -19.05 33.05 17.95
CA THR A 129 -17.57 33.11 17.91
C THR A 129 -16.96 32.98 19.30
N ALA A 130 -17.78 32.72 20.33
CA ALA A 130 -17.36 32.49 21.70
C ALA A 130 -18.46 31.69 22.41
N GLY A 131 -18.43 30.36 22.26
CA GLY A 131 -19.40 29.48 22.90
C GLY A 131 -19.10 28.03 22.60
N SER A 132 -19.71 27.12 23.36
CA SER A 132 -19.48 25.68 23.36
C SER A 132 -20.77 24.89 23.48
N PHE A 133 -20.69 23.60 23.18
CA PHE A 133 -21.70 22.61 23.53
C PHE A 133 -21.07 21.48 24.33
N LYS A 134 -21.52 21.27 25.55
CA LYS A 134 -21.11 20.16 26.43
C LYS A 134 -22.32 19.28 26.76
N LEU A 135 -22.12 17.95 26.73
CA LEU A 135 -23.16 16.99 27.01
C LEU A 135 -22.68 15.93 28.01
N TYR A 136 -23.44 15.74 29.08
CA TYR A 136 -23.42 14.56 29.93
C TYR A 136 -24.71 13.78 29.70
N SER A 137 -24.65 12.50 29.39
CA SER A 137 -25.83 11.66 29.13
C SER A 137 -25.67 10.27 29.69
N GLU A 138 -26.72 9.78 30.38
CA GLU A 138 -26.81 8.40 30.88
C GLU A 138 -27.38 7.43 29.81
N SER A 139 -27.81 7.91 28.66
CA SER A 139 -28.36 7.13 27.54
C SER A 139 -27.78 7.53 26.22
N ALA A 140 -27.90 6.64 25.24
CA ALA A 140 -27.61 6.97 23.83
C ALA A 140 -28.44 8.19 23.37
N TYR A 141 -27.89 8.97 22.48
CA TYR A 141 -28.46 10.25 22.02
C TYR A 141 -28.23 10.48 20.54
N THR A 142 -28.97 11.46 19.99
CA THR A 142 -28.73 11.97 18.64
C THR A 142 -28.34 13.45 18.70
N LEU A 143 -27.21 13.81 18.10
CA LEU A 143 -26.76 15.16 17.89
C LEU A 143 -26.99 15.55 16.43
N GLN A 144 -27.86 16.51 16.17
CA GLN A 144 -28.14 17.04 14.83
C GLN A 144 -27.40 18.37 14.63
N LEU A 145 -26.52 18.42 13.64
CA LEU A 145 -25.86 19.65 13.21
C LEU A 145 -26.68 20.25 12.06
N ASN A 146 -27.42 21.31 12.36
CA ASN A 146 -28.42 21.90 11.46
C ASN A 146 -28.04 23.35 11.08
N GLY A 147 -26.89 23.55 10.46
CA GLY A 147 -26.38 24.87 10.10
C GLY A 147 -25.82 25.60 11.30
N VAL A 148 -25.00 24.94 12.11
CA VAL A 148 -24.32 25.53 13.26
C VAL A 148 -22.91 25.98 12.87
N SER A 149 -22.53 27.20 13.31
CA SER A 149 -21.15 27.66 13.32
C SER A 149 -20.75 27.97 14.75
N LEU A 150 -19.95 27.09 15.34
CA LEU A 150 -19.61 27.10 16.75
C LEU A 150 -18.08 27.23 16.90
N VAL A 151 -17.63 28.36 17.45
CA VAL A 151 -16.23 28.61 17.76
C VAL A 151 -16.09 28.75 19.28
N ASN A 152 -15.24 27.94 19.88
CA ASN A 152 -14.87 28.04 21.29
C ASN A 152 -13.41 28.52 21.40
N PRO A 153 -13.13 29.75 21.84
CA PRO A 153 -11.76 30.24 21.93
C PRO A 153 -10.94 29.61 23.06
N ASP A 154 -11.57 28.94 24.01
CA ASP A 154 -10.94 28.48 25.26
C ASP A 154 -11.08 26.97 25.50
N GLY A 155 -11.53 26.20 24.50
CA GLY A 155 -11.71 24.74 24.64
C GLY A 155 -12.32 24.09 23.39
N PRO A 156 -12.83 22.85 23.51
CA PRO A 156 -13.57 22.17 22.47
C PRO A 156 -14.81 22.93 22.03
N ALA A 157 -15.10 22.94 20.73
CA ALA A 157 -16.39 23.44 20.24
C ALA A 157 -17.53 22.52 20.71
N ILE A 158 -17.33 21.20 20.61
CA ILE A 158 -18.24 20.17 21.15
C ILE A 158 -17.43 19.26 22.06
N ASN A 159 -17.92 19.10 23.31
CA ASN A 159 -17.32 18.20 24.29
C ASN A 159 -18.41 17.28 24.88
N ILE A 160 -18.31 15.99 24.60
CA ILE A 160 -19.28 14.98 25.04
C ILE A 160 -18.63 14.12 26.10
N GLN A 161 -19.01 14.37 27.36
CA GLN A 161 -18.57 13.65 28.54
C GLN A 161 -19.59 12.54 28.87
N ALA A 162 -19.80 11.64 27.93
CA ALA A 162 -20.75 10.54 28.02
C ALA A 162 -20.16 9.29 27.37
N GLU A 163 -20.04 8.21 28.14
CA GLU A 163 -19.60 6.90 27.64
C GLU A 163 -20.63 6.24 26.69
N GLN A 164 -21.82 6.82 26.57
CA GLN A 164 -22.91 6.28 25.77
C GLN A 164 -22.71 6.57 24.28
N THR A 165 -23.19 5.66 23.43
CA THR A 165 -23.10 5.82 21.98
C THR A 165 -23.89 7.05 21.49
N GLY A 166 -23.23 7.93 20.76
CA GLY A 166 -23.81 9.10 20.11
C GLY A 166 -23.99 8.91 18.60
N SER A 167 -25.17 9.27 18.09
CA SER A 167 -25.41 9.41 16.64
C SER A 167 -25.28 10.87 16.25
N VAL A 168 -24.34 11.21 15.36
CA VAL A 168 -24.15 12.57 14.83
C VAL A 168 -24.75 12.64 13.44
N VAL A 169 -25.81 13.46 13.27
CA VAL A 169 -26.46 13.62 11.97
C VAL A 169 -26.09 15.00 11.41
N VAL A 170 -25.32 15.04 10.35
CA VAL A 170 -25.04 16.25 9.59
C VAL A 170 -26.20 16.51 8.63
N MET A 171 -27.06 17.45 8.98
CA MET A 171 -28.34 17.66 8.29
C MET A 171 -28.13 18.08 6.84
N GLY A 172 -28.83 17.42 5.92
CA GLY A 172 -28.73 17.65 4.49
C GLY A 172 -29.00 19.11 4.09
N GLY A 173 -28.17 19.63 3.17
CA GLY A 173 -28.28 21.01 2.68
C GLY A 173 -27.82 22.06 3.68
N THR A 174 -27.18 21.68 4.79
CA THR A 174 -26.61 22.60 5.77
C THR A 174 -25.08 22.65 5.71
N ASN A 175 -24.51 23.77 6.13
CA ASN A 175 -23.08 23.94 6.36
C ASN A 175 -22.85 24.12 7.87
N ASN A 176 -22.00 23.30 8.44
CA ASN A 176 -21.66 23.33 9.85
C ASN A 176 -20.16 23.56 10.00
N ILE A 177 -19.77 24.41 10.95
CA ILE A 177 -18.37 24.75 11.24
C ILE A 177 -18.17 24.61 12.75
N LEU A 178 -17.17 23.83 13.13
CA LEU A 178 -16.75 23.65 14.51
C LEU A 178 -15.28 24.05 14.63
N ALA A 179 -14.96 24.97 15.51
CA ALA A 179 -13.59 25.43 15.72
C ALA A 179 -13.29 25.55 17.21
N ASP A 180 -12.12 25.10 17.61
CA ASP A 180 -11.60 25.26 18.96
C ASP A 180 -10.64 26.44 19.10
N GLY A 181 -10.18 26.69 20.31
CA GLY A 181 -9.16 27.68 20.62
C GLY A 181 -7.74 27.13 20.56
N ALA A 182 -6.77 28.02 20.31
CA ALA A 182 -5.35 27.64 20.28
C ALA A 182 -4.80 27.15 21.63
N SER A 183 -5.45 27.53 22.72
CA SER A 183 -5.17 27.08 24.10
C SER A 183 -6.48 26.81 24.83
N TYR A 184 -6.53 25.70 25.56
CA TYR A 184 -7.70 25.34 26.33
C TYR A 184 -7.58 25.85 27.77
N ALA A 185 -8.70 26.21 28.37
CA ALA A 185 -8.81 26.44 29.80
C ALA A 185 -8.56 25.13 30.55
N ASP A 186 -8.19 25.25 31.83
CA ASP A 186 -8.05 24.05 32.67
C ASP A 186 -9.37 23.27 32.69
N PRO A 187 -9.34 21.94 32.48
CA PRO A 187 -10.55 21.14 32.46
C PRO A 187 -11.21 21.12 33.83
N PRO A 188 -12.56 21.10 33.91
CA PRO A 188 -13.24 20.90 35.17
C PRO A 188 -13.00 19.48 35.69
N LEU A 189 -13.28 19.25 36.98
CA LEU A 189 -13.25 17.92 37.54
C LEU A 189 -14.59 17.22 37.25
N GLY A 190 -14.52 15.99 36.77
CA GLY A 190 -15.65 15.10 36.61
C GLY A 190 -16.25 14.65 37.93
N ALA A 191 -17.33 13.90 37.88
CA ALA A 191 -18.00 13.36 39.07
C ALA A 191 -17.13 12.39 39.88
N ASP A 192 -16.14 11.79 39.28
CA ASP A 192 -15.12 10.89 39.87
C ASP A 192 -13.97 11.64 40.54
N GLY A 193 -13.85 12.95 40.29
CA GLY A 193 -12.79 13.82 40.82
C GLY A 193 -11.52 13.89 39.98
N GLU A 194 -11.50 13.24 38.81
CA GLU A 194 -10.45 13.37 37.80
C GLU A 194 -10.76 14.56 36.84
N GLU A 195 -9.75 15.05 36.13
CA GLU A 195 -9.94 16.08 35.12
C GLU A 195 -10.67 15.51 33.90
N GLU A 196 -11.65 16.27 33.37
CA GLU A 196 -12.37 15.85 32.15
C GLU A 196 -11.46 15.93 30.91
N ASP A 197 -11.59 14.97 30.02
CA ASP A 197 -10.87 14.98 28.78
C ASP A 197 -11.40 16.04 27.80
N GLN A 198 -10.45 16.68 27.11
CA GLN A 198 -10.69 17.77 26.16
C GLN A 198 -9.69 17.63 25.00
N ASP A 199 -9.70 16.49 24.29
CA ASP A 199 -8.60 16.12 23.41
C ASP A 199 -8.80 16.49 21.93
N ALA A 200 -9.95 17.10 21.58
CA ALA A 200 -10.22 17.52 20.20
C ALA A 200 -11.11 18.77 20.12
N ALA A 201 -11.18 19.36 18.94
CA ALA A 201 -12.17 20.40 18.63
C ALA A 201 -13.62 19.85 18.72
N PHE A 202 -13.81 18.58 18.29
CA PHE A 202 -14.99 17.78 18.58
C PHE A 202 -14.52 16.50 19.31
N PHE A 203 -14.80 16.44 20.60
CA PHE A 203 -14.41 15.34 21.48
C PHE A 203 -15.61 14.56 22.03
N SER A 204 -15.47 13.26 22.19
CA SER A 204 -16.43 12.38 22.87
C SER A 204 -15.72 11.25 23.61
N GLU A 205 -16.11 10.95 24.85
CA GLU A 205 -15.66 9.75 25.54
C GLU A 205 -16.28 8.47 24.96
N GLY A 206 -17.55 8.53 24.58
CA GLY A 206 -18.27 7.39 24.00
C GLY A 206 -18.18 7.33 22.48
N SER A 207 -18.52 6.16 21.93
CA SER A 207 -18.51 5.92 20.49
C SER A 207 -19.41 6.89 19.73
N LEU A 208 -18.94 7.34 18.56
CA LEU A 208 -19.69 8.22 17.67
C LEU A 208 -19.97 7.55 16.32
N THR A 209 -21.21 7.72 15.83
CA THR A 209 -21.59 7.33 14.47
C THR A 209 -22.05 8.56 13.70
N PHE A 210 -21.33 8.91 12.64
CA PHE A 210 -21.67 10.02 11.74
C PHE A 210 -22.53 9.55 10.57
N SER A 211 -23.59 10.34 10.29
CA SER A 211 -24.51 10.09 9.18
C SER A 211 -25.06 11.41 8.61
N GLY A 212 -25.88 11.32 7.55
CA GLY A 212 -26.43 12.49 6.86
C GLY A 212 -25.53 12.96 5.70
N ASP A 213 -26.04 13.87 4.86
CA ASP A 213 -25.38 14.32 3.63
C ASP A 213 -25.03 15.84 3.66
N GLY A 214 -25.11 16.47 4.83
CA GLY A 214 -24.68 17.85 5.05
C GLY A 214 -23.15 18.00 5.03
N TYR A 215 -22.70 19.24 5.13
CA TYR A 215 -21.28 19.60 5.20
C TYR A 215 -20.87 19.95 6.65
N LEU A 216 -19.76 19.38 7.10
CA LEU A 216 -19.15 19.66 8.39
C LEU A 216 -17.68 19.99 8.20
N GLU A 217 -17.27 21.19 8.61
CA GLU A 217 -15.88 21.59 8.72
C GLU A 217 -15.47 21.63 10.19
N ILE A 218 -14.32 21.00 10.50
CA ILE A 218 -13.68 21.00 11.82
C ILE A 218 -12.33 21.68 11.69
N ILE A 219 -12.11 22.71 12.50
CA ILE A 219 -10.89 23.53 12.53
C ILE A 219 -10.25 23.33 13.92
N GLY A 220 -9.31 22.40 14.02
CA GLY A 220 -8.55 22.14 15.24
C GLY A 220 -7.33 23.06 15.32
N SER A 221 -7.28 23.88 16.35
CA SER A 221 -6.19 24.84 16.61
C SER A 221 -5.53 24.57 17.97
N GLY A 222 -6.15 23.79 18.84
CA GLY A 222 -5.67 23.48 20.18
C GLY A 222 -4.33 22.74 20.15
N SER A 223 -3.32 23.30 20.85
CA SER A 223 -1.98 22.70 20.91
C SER A 223 -2.05 21.25 21.41
N LYS A 224 -1.53 20.31 20.61
CA LYS A 224 -1.53 18.87 20.88
C LYS A 224 -2.95 18.25 20.96
N LYS A 225 -3.92 18.86 20.30
CA LYS A 225 -5.30 18.38 20.24
C LYS A 225 -5.65 17.88 18.85
N HIS A 226 -6.54 16.91 18.79
CA HIS A 226 -7.07 16.33 17.55
C HIS A 226 -8.13 17.27 16.91
N GLY A 227 -8.46 17.01 15.66
CA GLY A 227 -9.63 17.66 15.04
C GLY A 227 -10.94 17.03 15.54
N LEU A 228 -11.15 15.78 15.28
CA LEU A 228 -12.26 14.94 15.72
C LEU A 228 -11.70 13.74 16.48
N ALA A 229 -12.11 13.55 17.73
CA ALA A 229 -11.65 12.39 18.52
C ALA A 229 -12.74 11.76 19.38
N THR A 230 -12.59 10.47 19.63
CA THR A 230 -13.34 9.74 20.63
C THR A 230 -12.43 8.74 21.35
N ASP A 231 -12.62 8.56 22.66
CA ASP A 231 -11.91 7.55 23.44
C ASP A 231 -12.44 6.13 23.22
N SER A 232 -13.38 5.98 22.31
CA SER A 232 -13.96 4.72 21.90
C SER A 232 -13.91 4.56 20.36
N GLN A 233 -14.90 3.92 19.76
CA GLN A 233 -14.95 3.70 18.32
C GLN A 233 -15.58 4.87 17.56
N LEU A 234 -14.94 5.31 16.47
CA LEU A 234 -15.49 6.28 15.54
C LEU A 234 -16.00 5.59 14.27
N ILE A 235 -17.27 5.82 13.94
CA ILE A 235 -17.91 5.26 12.75
C ILE A 235 -18.38 6.39 11.85
N ILE A 236 -18.00 6.36 10.57
CA ILE A 236 -18.49 7.31 9.55
C ILE A 236 -19.22 6.51 8.47
N GLU A 237 -20.55 6.57 8.52
CA GLU A 237 -21.39 5.91 7.52
C GLU A 237 -21.61 6.82 6.30
N GLN A 238 -21.73 8.13 6.53
CA GLN A 238 -21.99 9.13 5.50
C GLN A 238 -21.66 10.53 6.04
N GLY A 239 -21.48 11.50 5.15
CA GLY A 239 -21.25 12.92 5.46
C GLY A 239 -20.20 13.52 4.54
N ASN A 240 -20.19 14.86 4.42
CA ASN A 240 -19.10 15.61 3.83
C ASN A 240 -18.30 16.25 4.97
N ILE A 241 -17.25 15.59 5.42
CA ILE A 241 -16.47 15.97 6.60
C ILE A 241 -15.11 16.50 6.15
N LEU A 242 -14.81 17.73 6.47
CA LEU A 242 -13.51 18.35 6.28
C LEU A 242 -12.88 18.62 7.66
N VAL A 243 -11.78 17.99 7.97
CA VAL A 243 -10.88 18.44 9.04
C VAL A 243 -9.81 19.31 8.37
N SER A 244 -10.02 20.62 8.40
CA SER A 244 -9.16 21.57 7.67
C SER A 244 -7.85 21.86 8.37
N SER A 245 -7.78 21.60 9.68
CA SER A 245 -6.55 21.59 10.48
C SER A 245 -6.74 20.80 11.77
N ALA A 246 -5.64 20.21 12.26
CA ALA A 246 -5.49 19.68 13.62
C ALA A 246 -4.03 19.78 14.04
N ALA A 247 -3.77 20.09 15.31
CA ALA A 247 -2.40 20.21 15.83
C ALA A 247 -1.82 18.84 16.27
N LYS A 248 -2.67 17.83 16.37
CA LYS A 248 -2.35 16.41 16.52
C LYS A 248 -3.04 15.67 15.35
N ASP A 249 -3.71 14.57 15.57
CA ASP A 249 -4.32 13.81 14.48
C ASP A 249 -5.63 14.44 14.00
N GLY A 250 -5.91 14.25 12.73
CA GLY A 250 -7.12 14.81 12.13
C GLY A 250 -8.38 14.14 12.67
N ILE A 251 -8.44 12.82 12.54
CA ILE A 251 -9.52 11.94 13.00
C ILE A 251 -8.89 10.85 13.86
N HIS A 252 -9.36 10.71 15.10
CA HIS A 252 -8.84 9.75 16.07
C HIS A 252 -9.98 8.95 16.73
N GLY A 253 -9.79 7.64 16.84
CA GLY A 253 -10.68 6.75 17.59
C GLY A 253 -9.87 5.75 18.38
N SER A 254 -9.85 5.84 19.70
CA SER A 254 -8.98 5.01 20.57
C SER A 254 -9.27 3.50 20.45
N ASP A 255 -10.53 3.12 20.15
CA ASP A 255 -10.94 1.73 19.90
C ASP A 255 -11.16 1.45 18.40
N GLY A 256 -10.62 2.32 17.52
CA GLY A 256 -10.64 2.13 16.09
C GLY A 256 -11.55 3.08 15.30
N VAL A 257 -11.37 3.09 13.98
CA VAL A 257 -12.12 3.91 13.04
C VAL A 257 -12.73 3.04 11.94
N ALA A 258 -14.04 3.18 11.70
CA ALA A 258 -14.75 2.49 10.64
C ALA A 258 -15.39 3.49 9.67
N ILE A 259 -15.06 3.40 8.37
CA ILE A 259 -15.59 4.27 7.32
C ILE A 259 -16.27 3.43 6.26
N SER A 260 -17.58 3.65 6.07
CA SER A 260 -18.35 2.94 5.06
C SER A 260 -18.89 3.82 3.93
N GLY A 261 -18.76 5.14 4.05
CA GLY A 261 -19.22 6.10 3.04
C GLY A 261 -18.84 7.54 3.34
N GLY A 262 -19.39 8.47 2.60
CA GLY A 262 -19.14 9.91 2.73
C GLY A 262 -17.95 10.42 1.90
N THR A 263 -17.70 11.72 2.00
CA THR A 263 -16.50 12.40 1.48
C THR A 263 -15.74 12.98 2.66
N ILE A 264 -14.53 12.53 2.87
CA ILE A 264 -13.71 12.87 4.03
C ILE A 264 -12.41 13.49 3.52
N GLU A 265 -12.12 14.69 3.96
CA GLU A 265 -10.86 15.38 3.66
C GLU A 265 -10.18 15.76 4.97
N VAL A 266 -8.90 15.42 5.11
CA VAL A 266 -8.15 15.61 6.35
C VAL A 266 -6.81 16.28 6.07
N SER A 267 -6.54 17.34 6.82
CA SER A 267 -5.22 17.99 6.93
C SER A 267 -4.87 18.13 8.40
N ALA A 268 -3.79 17.50 8.83
CA ALA A 268 -3.36 17.50 10.23
C ALA A 268 -1.84 17.60 10.34
N ALA A 269 -1.36 18.07 11.48
CA ALA A 269 0.07 18.05 11.83
C ALA A 269 0.53 16.70 12.40
N GLY A 270 -0.40 15.89 12.91
CA GLY A 270 -0.20 14.48 13.26
C GLY A 270 -0.72 13.55 12.18
N ASP A 271 -1.18 12.37 12.59
CA ASP A 271 -1.71 11.37 11.68
C ASP A 271 -3.05 11.83 11.08
N GLY A 272 -3.31 11.45 9.84
CA GLY A 272 -4.55 11.86 9.18
C GLY A 272 -5.77 11.17 9.80
N ILE A 273 -5.79 9.84 9.80
CA ILE A 273 -6.77 8.99 10.46
C ILE A 273 -6.00 8.00 11.33
N ASP A 274 -6.28 8.00 12.62
CA ASP A 274 -5.63 7.15 13.60
C ASP A 274 -6.66 6.30 14.36
N GLY A 275 -6.49 4.99 14.30
CA GLY A 275 -7.29 4.01 15.03
C GLY A 275 -6.74 3.64 16.39
N ASP A 276 -5.56 4.18 16.75
CA ASP A 276 -4.82 3.89 17.98
C ASP A 276 -4.86 2.38 18.33
N ASN A 277 -5.37 2.00 19.49
CA ASN A 277 -5.42 0.61 19.96
C ASN A 277 -6.48 -0.26 19.26
N GLY A 278 -7.21 0.26 18.30
CA GLY A 278 -8.23 -0.46 17.54
C GLY A 278 -7.93 -0.55 16.05
N SER A 279 -8.77 -1.30 15.34
CA SER A 279 -8.62 -1.51 13.90
C SER A 279 -9.14 -0.32 13.10
N VAL A 280 -8.52 -0.07 11.93
CA VAL A 280 -9.08 0.82 10.91
C VAL A 280 -9.71 -0.01 9.79
N THR A 281 -11.01 0.25 9.51
CA THR A 281 -11.74 -0.44 8.46
C THR A 281 -12.37 0.56 7.49
N ILE A 282 -12.04 0.46 6.19
CA ILE A 282 -12.60 1.28 5.12
C ILE A 282 -13.31 0.37 4.11
N THR A 283 -14.63 0.51 4.00
CA THR A 283 -15.46 -0.28 3.08
C THR A 283 -16.08 0.56 1.95
N GLY A 284 -15.95 1.90 2.02
CA GLY A 284 -16.50 2.83 1.04
C GLY A 284 -16.12 4.28 1.33
N GLY A 285 -16.67 5.21 0.53
CA GLY A 285 -16.41 6.64 0.65
C GLY A 285 -15.27 7.14 -0.25
N ILE A 286 -15.08 8.46 -0.24
CA ILE A 286 -13.94 9.16 -0.88
C ILE A 286 -13.14 9.81 0.24
N ILE A 287 -11.91 9.38 0.43
CA ILE A 287 -11.05 9.80 1.53
C ILE A 287 -9.82 10.48 0.94
N THR A 288 -9.56 11.71 1.34
CA THR A 288 -8.38 12.49 0.92
C THR A 288 -7.60 12.93 2.16
N ILE A 289 -6.33 12.56 2.24
CA ILE A 289 -5.46 12.88 3.36
C ILE A 289 -4.22 13.58 2.84
N ASN A 290 -3.88 14.71 3.47
CA ASN A 290 -2.68 15.49 3.18
C ASN A 290 -1.86 15.64 4.48
N SER A 291 -0.76 14.90 4.58
CA SER A 291 0.19 14.94 5.71
C SER A 291 1.49 15.60 5.27
N THR A 292 1.90 16.66 5.96
CA THR A 292 3.06 17.49 5.58
C THR A 292 4.20 17.45 6.59
N GLU A 293 3.92 17.09 7.83
CA GLU A 293 4.92 17.03 8.89
C GLU A 293 5.73 15.73 8.83
N ASP A 294 6.90 15.73 9.45
CA ASP A 294 7.79 14.58 9.50
C ASP A 294 7.26 13.50 10.46
N ASP A 295 7.53 12.23 10.17
CA ASP A 295 7.17 11.05 10.97
C ASP A 295 5.67 10.90 11.27
N VAL A 296 4.82 11.30 10.36
CA VAL A 296 3.36 11.15 10.45
C VAL A 296 2.86 10.04 9.54
N LYS A 297 1.65 9.55 9.83
CA LYS A 297 0.98 8.55 9.01
C LYS A 297 -0.29 9.16 8.39
N GLY A 298 -0.54 8.81 7.13
CA GLY A 298 -1.82 9.17 6.51
C GLY A 298 -2.96 8.43 7.20
N ILE A 299 -2.87 7.10 7.26
CA ILE A 299 -3.80 6.21 7.99
C ILE A 299 -2.98 5.29 8.88
N ALA A 300 -3.28 5.28 10.16
CA ALA A 300 -2.59 4.50 11.18
C ALA A 300 -3.53 3.58 11.97
N SER A 301 -3.01 2.44 12.41
CA SER A 301 -3.69 1.51 13.31
C SER A 301 -2.65 0.68 14.06
N ASP A 302 -2.85 0.45 15.35
CA ASP A 302 -2.05 -0.48 16.14
C ASP A 302 -2.52 -1.93 15.99
N GLU A 303 -3.78 -2.13 15.58
CA GLU A 303 -4.40 -3.39 15.21
C GLU A 303 -4.47 -3.53 13.68
N SER A 304 -5.29 -4.43 13.16
CA SER A 304 -5.42 -4.65 11.71
C SER A 304 -5.99 -3.45 10.95
N LEU A 305 -5.50 -3.24 9.74
CA LEU A 305 -6.01 -2.23 8.83
C LEU A 305 -6.59 -2.90 7.58
N THR A 306 -7.87 -2.68 7.32
CA THR A 306 -8.57 -3.28 6.17
C THR A 306 -9.16 -2.21 5.27
N ILE A 307 -8.84 -2.26 3.97
CA ILE A 307 -9.52 -1.49 2.93
C ILE A 307 -10.14 -2.47 1.93
N SER A 308 -11.47 -2.48 1.88
CA SER A 308 -12.23 -3.37 0.98
C SER A 308 -13.08 -2.63 -0.05
N GLY A 309 -13.09 -1.30 -0.03
CA GLY A 309 -13.81 -0.45 -0.96
C GLY A 309 -13.48 1.02 -0.82
N GLY A 310 -14.15 1.86 -1.63
CA GLY A 310 -13.94 3.32 -1.64
C GLY A 310 -12.77 3.78 -2.52
N GLU A 311 -12.55 5.09 -2.53
CA GLU A 311 -11.41 5.76 -3.17
C GLU A 311 -10.59 6.48 -2.09
N VAL A 312 -9.32 6.12 -1.95
CA VAL A 312 -8.42 6.63 -0.91
C VAL A 312 -7.25 7.35 -1.57
N PHE A 313 -7.09 8.63 -1.28
CA PHE A 313 -6.00 9.47 -1.76
C PHE A 313 -5.16 9.92 -0.57
N VAL A 314 -3.89 9.55 -0.54
CA VAL A 314 -2.98 9.93 0.53
C VAL A 314 -1.75 10.62 -0.07
N VAL A 315 -1.50 11.84 0.35
CA VAL A 315 -0.28 12.59 0.04
C VAL A 315 0.55 12.71 1.32
N VAL A 316 1.78 12.24 1.27
CA VAL A 316 2.73 12.32 2.37
C VAL A 316 3.94 13.11 1.91
N ALA A 317 4.12 14.29 2.48
CA ALA A 317 5.22 15.19 2.14
C ALA A 317 6.32 15.25 3.22
N GLY A 318 6.01 14.86 4.44
CA GLY A 318 6.98 14.80 5.55
C GLY A 318 7.99 13.66 5.40
N ASN A 319 9.19 13.89 5.91
CA ASN A 319 10.25 12.89 5.90
C ASN A 319 9.91 11.71 6.81
N GLN A 320 10.45 10.52 6.50
CA GLN A 320 10.21 9.26 7.24
C GLN A 320 8.74 8.91 7.54
N SER A 321 7.78 9.58 6.88
CA SER A 321 6.35 9.38 7.08
C SER A 321 5.82 8.16 6.30
N LYS A 322 4.66 7.63 6.70
CA LYS A 322 4.04 6.47 6.05
C LYS A 322 2.62 6.83 5.58
N ALA A 323 2.26 6.53 4.32
CA ALA A 323 0.92 6.85 3.87
C ALA A 323 -0.14 5.95 4.53
N ILE A 324 0.13 4.64 4.64
CA ILE A 324 -0.71 3.67 5.35
C ILE A 324 0.22 2.83 6.23
N LYS A 325 -0.07 2.77 7.53
CA LYS A 325 0.69 1.95 8.46
C LYS A 325 -0.21 1.16 9.40
N SER A 326 0.15 -0.10 9.66
CA SER A 326 -0.41 -0.90 10.76
C SER A 326 0.71 -1.61 11.51
N LYS A 327 0.57 -1.74 12.84
CA LYS A 327 1.44 -2.60 13.64
C LYS A 327 1.07 -4.09 13.52
N ASP A 328 -0.16 -4.37 13.07
CA ASP A 328 -0.63 -5.71 12.71
C ASP A 328 -0.72 -5.83 11.17
N GLN A 329 -1.48 -6.76 10.65
CA GLN A 329 -1.65 -7.03 9.24
C GLN A 329 -2.44 -5.94 8.50
N ILE A 330 -1.98 -5.59 7.29
CA ILE A 330 -2.73 -4.77 6.34
C ILE A 330 -3.40 -5.68 5.30
N GLN A 331 -4.71 -5.52 5.12
CA GLN A 331 -5.52 -6.24 4.14
C GLN A 331 -6.17 -5.28 3.14
N LEU A 332 -5.77 -5.32 1.88
CA LEU A 332 -6.30 -4.49 0.81
C LEU A 332 -7.07 -5.37 -0.17
N THR A 333 -8.38 -5.55 0.12
CA THR A 333 -9.22 -6.53 -0.58
C THR A 333 -10.16 -5.90 -1.60
N GLY A 334 -10.07 -4.59 -1.80
CA GLY A 334 -10.85 -3.85 -2.80
C GLY A 334 -10.61 -2.36 -2.72
N GLY A 335 -11.37 -1.59 -3.50
CA GLY A 335 -11.22 -0.14 -3.61
C GLY A 335 -10.07 0.31 -4.50
N THR A 336 -9.91 1.63 -4.60
CA THR A 336 -8.84 2.28 -5.36
C THR A 336 -8.02 3.16 -4.43
N ILE A 337 -6.71 2.94 -4.38
CA ILE A 337 -5.80 3.60 -3.45
C ILE A 337 -4.73 4.34 -4.25
N HIS A 338 -4.62 5.65 -4.04
CA HIS A 338 -3.62 6.51 -4.65
C HIS A 338 -2.73 7.13 -3.58
N ILE A 339 -1.43 6.86 -3.67
CA ILE A 339 -0.43 7.34 -2.73
C ILE A 339 0.60 8.18 -3.45
N THR A 340 0.94 9.34 -2.90
CA THR A 340 2.03 10.19 -3.36
C THR A 340 3.00 10.45 -2.22
N LEU A 341 4.27 10.11 -2.42
CA LEU A 341 5.36 10.25 -1.46
C LEU A 341 6.36 11.28 -1.96
N THR A 342 6.54 12.37 -1.23
CA THR A 342 7.55 13.39 -1.54
C THR A 342 8.55 13.62 -0.40
N GLY A 343 8.28 13.05 0.77
CA GLY A 343 9.21 13.05 1.91
C GLY A 343 10.43 12.16 1.68
N ASP A 344 11.51 12.49 2.35
CA ASP A 344 12.79 11.81 2.25
C ASP A 344 13.00 10.77 3.37
N VAL A 345 14.00 9.91 3.20
CA VAL A 345 14.54 9.07 4.27
C VAL A 345 15.22 9.94 5.33
N VAL A 346 15.10 9.55 6.59
CA VAL A 346 15.84 10.13 7.72
C VAL A 346 16.79 9.08 8.29
N LEU A 347 18.02 9.47 8.61
CA LEU A 347 18.97 8.62 9.27
C LEU A 347 18.88 8.84 10.80
N GLU A 348 18.34 7.86 11.50
CA GLU A 348 18.23 7.87 12.95
C GLU A 348 19.49 7.31 13.60
N GLU A 349 19.93 7.88 14.72
CA GLU A 349 21.12 7.39 15.43
C GLU A 349 20.87 5.96 15.95
N SER A 350 21.74 5.03 15.59
CA SER A 350 21.68 3.62 15.99
C SER A 350 23.08 3.06 16.21
N GLY A 351 23.34 2.51 17.37
CA GLY A 351 24.65 1.92 17.71
C GLY A 351 25.81 2.89 17.54
N SER A 352 26.72 2.59 16.59
CA SER A 352 27.89 3.44 16.28
C SER A 352 27.67 4.26 14.98
N GLY A 353 26.49 4.26 14.43
CA GLY A 353 26.13 4.93 13.18
C GLY A 353 24.63 5.24 13.13
N TYR A 354 23.98 4.81 12.07
CA TYR A 354 22.62 5.20 11.78
C TYR A 354 21.78 4.01 11.30
N ASP A 355 20.46 4.15 11.40
CA ASP A 355 19.45 3.30 10.77
C ASP A 355 18.51 4.18 9.90
N PRO A 356 18.26 3.83 8.64
CA PRO A 356 17.40 4.61 7.78
C PRO A 356 15.91 4.39 8.06
N SER A 357 15.21 5.46 8.46
CA SER A 357 13.75 5.49 8.54
C SER A 357 13.17 6.05 7.23
N TYR A 358 12.45 5.22 6.50
CA TYR A 358 12.01 5.52 5.13
C TYR A 358 10.64 6.18 5.07
N CYS A 359 10.45 7.12 4.13
CA CYS A 359 9.11 7.51 3.70
C CYS A 359 8.53 6.37 2.84
N THR A 360 7.38 5.81 3.29
CA THR A 360 6.85 4.54 2.77
C THR A 360 5.37 4.68 2.38
N GLY A 361 5.00 4.07 1.25
CA GLY A 361 3.60 4.02 0.82
C GLY A 361 2.74 3.17 1.75
N ILE A 362 3.05 1.90 1.89
CA ILE A 362 2.31 0.97 2.74
C ILE A 362 3.30 0.21 3.62
N LYS A 363 3.17 0.32 4.93
CA LYS A 363 4.01 -0.36 5.92
C LYS A 363 3.17 -1.22 6.85
N GLY A 364 3.32 -2.54 6.74
CA GLY A 364 2.69 -3.51 7.66
C GLY A 364 3.76 -4.21 8.49
N ASP A 365 3.68 -4.12 9.83
CA ASP A 365 4.69 -4.76 10.68
C ASP A 365 4.45 -6.30 10.72
N GLU A 366 3.20 -6.79 10.67
CA GLU A 366 2.86 -8.23 10.68
C GLU A 366 2.41 -8.78 9.30
N GLY A 367 2.66 -8.01 8.22
CA GLY A 367 2.41 -8.46 6.87
C GLY A 367 1.44 -7.59 6.06
N ILE A 368 1.48 -7.79 4.73
CA ILE A 368 0.61 -7.09 3.78
C ILE A 368 -0.05 -8.10 2.86
N LEU A 369 -1.38 -8.10 2.80
CA LEU A 369 -2.19 -8.89 1.88
C LEU A 369 -2.89 -7.99 0.86
N LEU A 370 -2.68 -8.26 -0.42
CA LEU A 370 -3.33 -7.62 -1.56
C LEU A 370 -4.25 -8.65 -2.23
N ASP A 371 -5.56 -8.42 -2.21
CA ASP A 371 -6.54 -9.33 -2.83
C ASP A 371 -7.72 -8.55 -3.46
N GLY A 372 -7.50 -7.95 -4.61
CA GLY A 372 -8.54 -7.27 -5.41
C GLY A 372 -8.47 -5.75 -5.43
N ALA A 373 -7.65 -5.10 -4.60
CA ALA A 373 -7.46 -3.66 -4.63
C ALA A 373 -6.73 -3.18 -5.88
N THR A 374 -6.99 -1.93 -6.30
CA THR A 374 -6.21 -1.21 -7.30
C THR A 374 -5.37 -0.13 -6.63
N ILE A 375 -4.05 -0.28 -6.65
CA ILE A 375 -3.12 0.55 -5.89
C ILE A 375 -2.15 1.24 -6.83
N THR A 376 -2.00 2.55 -6.66
CA THR A 376 -0.99 3.36 -7.36
C THR A 376 -0.15 4.12 -6.36
N ILE A 377 1.17 3.93 -6.39
CA ILE A 377 2.13 4.61 -5.53
C ILE A 377 3.13 5.37 -6.39
N LEU A 378 3.20 6.68 -6.18
CA LEU A 378 4.17 7.57 -6.83
C LEU A 378 5.12 8.13 -5.76
N GLY A 379 6.43 7.91 -5.92
CA GLY A 379 7.44 8.39 -4.97
C GLY A 379 8.60 9.09 -5.66
N ASN A 380 8.90 10.31 -5.25
CA ASN A 380 10.04 11.08 -5.76
C ASN A 380 11.00 11.59 -4.66
N GLY A 381 10.66 11.38 -3.40
CA GLY A 381 11.58 11.61 -2.28
C GLY A 381 12.73 10.61 -2.24
N ILE A 382 13.80 10.96 -1.54
CA ILE A 382 15.02 10.13 -1.42
C ILE A 382 14.67 8.79 -0.77
N ALA A 383 15.01 7.70 -1.46
CA ALA A 383 14.90 6.32 -0.99
C ALA A 383 13.48 5.85 -0.58
N ASN A 384 12.42 6.39 -1.18
CA ASN A 384 11.06 5.95 -0.87
C ASN A 384 10.88 4.43 -1.02
N LYS A 385 10.03 3.85 -0.18
CA LYS A 385 9.54 2.46 -0.32
C LYS A 385 8.11 2.47 -0.81
N GLY A 386 7.80 1.62 -1.79
CA GLY A 386 6.41 1.41 -2.20
C GLY A 386 5.63 0.65 -1.14
N LEU A 387 5.91 -0.65 -1.01
CA LEU A 387 5.43 -1.53 0.05
C LEU A 387 6.61 -1.98 0.90
N SER A 388 6.42 -2.02 2.21
CA SER A 388 7.41 -2.53 3.16
C SER A 388 6.72 -3.34 4.25
N SER A 389 7.24 -4.52 4.57
CA SER A 389 6.77 -5.34 5.67
C SER A 389 7.93 -5.90 6.47
N ASP A 390 7.72 -6.19 7.76
CA ASP A 390 8.70 -6.90 8.59
C ASP A 390 8.49 -8.43 8.55
N VAL A 391 7.36 -8.89 7.97
CA VAL A 391 7.03 -10.30 7.77
C VAL A 391 6.82 -10.56 6.27
N ASP A 392 5.66 -11.00 5.83
CA ASP A 392 5.43 -11.38 4.44
C ASP A 392 4.63 -10.31 3.66
N VAL A 393 4.86 -10.25 2.35
CA VAL A 393 3.99 -9.55 1.41
C VAL A 393 3.34 -10.58 0.48
N GLN A 394 2.02 -10.61 0.42
CA GLN A 394 1.26 -11.52 -0.43
C GLN A 394 0.36 -10.74 -1.37
N MET A 395 0.37 -11.10 -2.65
CA MET A 395 -0.58 -10.60 -3.64
C MET A 395 -1.31 -11.77 -4.31
N LEU A 396 -2.61 -11.85 -4.09
CA LEU A 396 -3.48 -12.89 -4.65
C LEU A 396 -4.20 -12.42 -5.91
N SER A 397 -4.58 -11.14 -5.96
CA SER A 397 -5.27 -10.55 -7.10
C SER A 397 -5.25 -9.01 -7.04
N GLY A 398 -5.80 -8.32 -8.06
CA GLY A 398 -5.87 -6.87 -8.13
C GLY A 398 -4.77 -6.25 -9.01
N ALA A 399 -4.51 -4.96 -8.83
CA ALA A 399 -3.49 -4.23 -9.60
C ALA A 399 -2.61 -3.38 -8.69
N LEU A 400 -1.30 -3.47 -8.86
CA LEU A 400 -0.30 -2.68 -8.15
C LEU A 400 0.60 -1.94 -9.14
N THR A 401 0.60 -0.62 -9.09
CA THR A 401 1.52 0.21 -9.85
C THR A 401 2.40 1.02 -8.89
N VAL A 402 3.71 0.84 -8.96
CA VAL A 402 4.68 1.59 -8.16
C VAL A 402 5.65 2.31 -9.08
N SER A 403 5.80 3.62 -8.92
CA SER A 403 6.75 4.43 -9.66
C SER A 403 7.61 5.27 -8.70
N LEU A 404 8.90 4.95 -8.64
CA LEU A 404 9.87 5.59 -7.74
C LEU A 404 10.99 6.24 -8.53
N SER A 405 11.45 7.40 -8.06
CA SER A 405 12.53 8.14 -8.70
C SER A 405 13.59 8.69 -7.74
N GLY A 406 13.39 8.54 -6.44
CA GLY A 406 14.33 9.03 -5.42
C GLY A 406 15.64 8.26 -5.42
N ASN A 407 16.75 8.98 -5.37
CA ASN A 407 18.08 8.39 -5.36
C ASN A 407 18.42 7.77 -4.01
N GLY A 408 19.24 6.71 -4.03
CA GLY A 408 19.93 6.20 -2.87
C GLY A 408 21.22 6.98 -2.58
N ALA A 409 21.78 6.74 -1.40
CA ALA A 409 23.12 7.22 -1.02
C ALA A 409 23.74 6.30 0.06
N THR A 410 25.05 6.41 0.22
CA THR A 410 25.77 5.68 1.28
C THR A 410 25.63 6.35 2.65
N TYR A 411 25.65 5.52 3.68
CA TYR A 411 25.66 5.95 5.09
C TYR A 411 26.55 5.02 5.93
N LYS A 412 26.66 5.26 7.22
CA LYS A 412 27.30 4.35 8.17
C LYS A 412 26.23 3.68 9.00
N ASN A 413 26.10 2.35 8.89
CA ASN A 413 25.14 1.57 9.67
C ASN A 413 25.52 1.48 11.16
N GLU A 414 24.72 0.83 11.98
CA GLU A 414 24.88 0.70 13.43
C GLU A 414 26.24 0.12 13.85
N ASN A 415 26.91 -0.61 12.96
CA ASN A 415 28.23 -1.18 13.14
C ASN A 415 29.37 -0.31 12.58
N ASN A 416 29.06 0.91 12.14
CA ASN A 416 29.99 1.85 11.48
C ASN A 416 30.58 1.30 10.15
N VAL A 417 29.86 0.37 9.49
CA VAL A 417 30.18 -0.12 8.15
C VAL A 417 29.47 0.76 7.13
N THR A 418 30.09 0.97 5.96
CA THR A 418 29.40 1.67 4.87
C THR A 418 28.32 0.78 4.30
N ASP A 419 27.13 1.31 4.15
CA ASP A 419 25.96 0.67 3.62
C ASP A 419 25.20 1.66 2.74
N THR A 420 24.15 1.24 2.03
CA THR A 420 23.40 2.08 1.11
C THR A 420 21.90 1.97 1.35
N TYR A 421 21.26 3.11 1.61
CA TYR A 421 19.81 3.19 1.51
C TYR A 421 19.40 3.51 0.07
N SER A 422 18.30 2.94 -0.40
CA SER A 422 17.78 3.19 -1.76
C SER A 422 16.26 2.99 -1.84
N SER A 423 15.65 3.54 -2.88
CA SER A 423 14.24 3.28 -3.16
C SER A 423 14.00 1.82 -3.55
N THR A 424 12.86 1.26 -3.14
CA THR A 424 12.48 -0.11 -3.46
C THR A 424 10.96 -0.20 -3.68
N GLY A 425 10.54 -0.85 -4.76
CA GLY A 425 9.12 -1.01 -5.07
C GLY A 425 8.37 -1.85 -4.04
N ILE A 426 8.83 -3.08 -3.79
CA ILE A 426 8.34 -3.97 -2.74
C ILE A 426 9.55 -4.47 -1.97
N THR A 427 9.51 -4.35 -0.64
CA THR A 427 10.55 -4.90 0.24
C THR A 427 9.94 -5.57 1.45
N THR A 428 10.60 -6.62 1.97
CA THR A 428 10.22 -7.28 3.21
C THR A 428 11.43 -7.96 3.85
N ASP A 429 11.40 -8.06 5.18
CA ASP A 429 12.35 -8.89 5.94
C ASP A 429 11.96 -10.39 5.87
N GLY A 430 10.71 -10.68 5.55
CA GLY A 430 10.20 -12.04 5.28
C GLY A 430 10.20 -12.41 3.81
N SER A 431 9.18 -13.15 3.37
CA SER A 431 9.01 -13.64 2.01
C SER A 431 7.99 -12.85 1.21
N ILE A 432 8.13 -12.87 -0.12
CA ILE A 432 7.18 -12.26 -1.05
C ILE A 432 6.50 -13.36 -1.87
N TYR A 433 5.18 -13.34 -1.89
CA TYR A 433 4.34 -14.28 -2.63
C TYR A 433 3.45 -13.53 -3.63
N LEU A 434 3.76 -13.63 -4.91
CA LEU A 434 2.99 -13.02 -6.00
C LEU A 434 2.21 -14.13 -6.72
N TYR A 435 1.02 -14.45 -6.24
CA TYR A 435 0.22 -15.56 -6.76
C TYR A 435 -0.75 -15.17 -7.86
N GLY A 436 -1.05 -13.86 -8.02
CA GLY A 436 -1.92 -13.35 -9.07
C GLY A 436 -1.88 -11.84 -9.19
N GLY A 437 -2.62 -11.28 -10.17
CA GLY A 437 -2.76 -9.84 -10.39
C GLY A 437 -1.80 -9.23 -11.41
N ASP A 438 -1.94 -7.92 -11.63
CA ASP A 438 -1.12 -7.09 -12.53
C ASP A 438 -0.20 -6.18 -11.71
N ILE A 439 1.10 -6.40 -11.81
CA ILE A 439 2.11 -5.73 -11.00
C ILE A 439 3.06 -4.98 -11.94
N GLN A 440 3.12 -3.66 -11.80
CA GLN A 440 3.98 -2.79 -12.57
C GLN A 440 4.87 -1.96 -11.63
N ILE A 441 6.17 -2.16 -11.70
CA ILE A 441 7.14 -1.45 -10.87
C ILE A 441 8.15 -0.74 -11.77
N SER A 442 8.31 0.56 -11.59
CA SER A 442 9.37 1.34 -12.21
C SER A 442 10.19 2.08 -11.15
N ASN A 443 11.50 1.95 -11.20
CA ASN A 443 12.40 2.62 -10.28
C ASN A 443 13.60 3.21 -11.02
N SER A 444 13.71 4.53 -11.02
CA SER A 444 14.81 5.25 -11.67
C SER A 444 15.86 5.80 -10.70
N GLY A 445 15.66 5.61 -9.39
CA GLY A 445 16.58 6.05 -8.35
C GLY A 445 17.91 5.27 -8.38
N SER A 446 19.02 5.92 -8.02
CA SER A 446 20.33 5.27 -7.90
C SER A 446 20.28 4.13 -6.89
N ALA A 447 20.84 2.96 -7.22
CA ALA A 447 20.76 1.70 -6.49
C ALA A 447 19.31 1.23 -6.21
N GLY A 448 18.32 1.78 -6.93
CA GLY A 448 16.91 1.49 -6.71
C GLY A 448 16.53 0.09 -7.16
N LYS A 449 15.82 -0.65 -6.31
CA LYS A 449 15.40 -2.02 -6.57
C LYS A 449 13.92 -2.08 -6.96
N GLY A 450 13.55 -3.08 -7.75
CA GLY A 450 12.15 -3.38 -8.02
C GLY A 450 11.53 -4.13 -6.85
N ILE A 451 11.94 -5.37 -6.64
CA ILE A 451 11.48 -6.27 -5.59
C ILE A 451 12.67 -6.79 -4.81
N SER A 452 12.62 -6.73 -3.49
CA SER A 452 13.67 -7.23 -2.60
C SER A 452 13.07 -7.98 -1.41
N SER A 453 13.45 -9.23 -1.23
CA SER A 453 13.06 -10.07 -0.09
C SER A 453 14.32 -10.49 0.66
N ASP A 454 14.28 -10.47 1.99
CA ASP A 454 15.37 -11.01 2.81
C ASP A 454 15.24 -12.54 2.98
N GLU A 455 14.11 -13.12 2.59
CA GLU A 455 13.91 -14.55 2.49
C GLU A 455 13.58 -14.98 1.05
N ASP A 456 12.44 -15.63 0.83
CA ASP A 456 12.07 -16.22 -0.45
C ASP A 456 11.20 -15.28 -1.29
N LEU A 457 11.30 -15.38 -2.59
CA LEU A 457 10.35 -14.80 -3.55
C LEU A 457 9.70 -15.92 -4.36
N VAL A 458 8.38 -16.02 -4.32
CA VAL A 458 7.60 -16.98 -5.10
C VAL A 458 6.66 -16.25 -6.05
N ILE A 459 6.78 -16.55 -7.35
CA ILE A 459 5.92 -16.01 -8.40
C ILE A 459 5.07 -17.13 -8.99
N GLY A 460 3.75 -16.97 -8.89
CA GLY A 460 2.77 -17.95 -9.34
C GLY A 460 2.58 -19.11 -8.37
N ASP A 461 1.35 -19.61 -8.33
CA ASP A 461 0.96 -20.82 -7.59
C ASP A 461 0.59 -21.97 -8.53
N GLY A 462 0.71 -21.74 -9.85
CA GLY A 462 0.30 -22.65 -10.91
C GLY A 462 -1.19 -22.62 -11.24
N LEU A 463 -1.98 -21.76 -10.60
CA LEU A 463 -3.44 -21.64 -10.74
C LEU A 463 -3.89 -20.32 -11.36
N ALA A 464 -3.43 -19.21 -10.84
CA ALA A 464 -3.78 -17.87 -11.31
C ALA A 464 -2.72 -17.31 -12.27
N ASP A 465 -3.12 -16.38 -13.15
CA ASP A 465 -2.19 -15.66 -14.01
C ASP A 465 -1.58 -14.49 -13.25
N VAL A 466 -0.25 -14.46 -13.21
CA VAL A 466 0.54 -13.32 -12.71
C VAL A 466 1.08 -12.55 -13.90
N VAL A 467 0.85 -11.24 -13.94
CA VAL A 467 1.52 -10.33 -14.87
C VAL A 467 2.46 -9.44 -14.06
N LEU A 468 3.76 -9.59 -14.29
CA LEU A 468 4.78 -8.84 -13.56
C LEU A 468 5.67 -8.06 -14.54
N GLN A 469 5.69 -6.75 -14.43
CA GLN A 469 6.58 -5.90 -15.17
C GLN A 469 7.45 -5.07 -14.20
N VAL A 470 8.77 -5.24 -14.28
CA VAL A 470 9.71 -4.49 -13.43
C VAL A 470 10.77 -3.82 -14.28
N THR A 471 10.94 -2.52 -14.07
CA THR A 471 11.98 -1.74 -14.75
C THR A 471 12.81 -0.96 -13.73
N THR A 472 14.12 -1.17 -13.71
CA THR A 472 15.07 -0.40 -12.90
C THR A 472 16.11 0.27 -13.80
N THR A 473 16.26 1.59 -13.68
CA THR A 473 17.14 2.37 -14.54
C THR A 473 18.18 3.19 -13.77
N GLY A 474 18.22 3.06 -12.45
CA GLY A 474 19.16 3.78 -11.59
C GLY A 474 20.62 3.40 -11.83
N SER A 475 21.52 4.32 -11.52
CA SER A 475 22.96 4.05 -11.52
C SER A 475 23.38 3.33 -10.24
N LYS A 476 24.43 2.53 -10.31
CA LYS A 476 25.04 1.94 -9.11
C LYS A 476 25.73 2.97 -8.26
N ILE A 477 25.85 2.68 -6.95
CA ILE A 477 26.51 3.52 -5.92
C ILE A 477 27.69 2.74 -5.36
N LEU A 478 28.87 3.35 -5.34
CA LEU A 478 30.08 2.73 -4.75
C LEU A 478 29.97 2.70 -3.21
N GLU A 479 29.98 1.51 -2.63
CA GLU A 479 29.98 1.30 -1.17
C GLU A 479 31.39 1.20 -0.63
N SER A 480 32.25 0.40 -1.25
CA SER A 480 33.63 0.23 -0.78
C SER A 480 34.58 -0.15 -1.91
N GLY A 481 35.87 -0.13 -1.60
CA GLY A 481 36.93 -0.61 -2.50
C GLY A 481 37.24 0.32 -3.69
N THR A 482 38.09 -0.17 -4.59
CA THR A 482 38.49 0.50 -5.82
C THR A 482 38.86 -0.52 -6.89
N GLY A 483 38.62 -0.20 -8.17
CA GLY A 483 38.97 -1.07 -9.31
C GLY A 483 38.22 -2.41 -9.23
N GLN A 484 38.91 -3.54 -9.36
CA GLN A 484 38.31 -4.88 -9.31
C GLN A 484 37.80 -5.29 -7.91
N ASN A 485 38.18 -4.57 -6.86
CA ASN A 485 37.69 -4.80 -5.50
C ASN A 485 36.64 -3.75 -5.09
N ALA A 486 36.01 -3.07 -6.05
CA ALA A 486 34.95 -2.13 -5.79
C ALA A 486 33.63 -2.89 -5.57
N GLU A 487 32.97 -2.59 -4.46
CA GLU A 487 31.64 -3.10 -4.12
C GLU A 487 30.62 -2.00 -4.36
N TYR A 488 29.48 -2.37 -4.91
CA TYR A 488 28.45 -1.42 -5.31
C TYR A 488 27.06 -1.87 -4.80
N ALA A 489 26.26 -0.91 -4.38
CA ALA A 489 24.82 -1.09 -4.35
C ALA A 489 24.26 -0.84 -5.76
N GLU A 490 23.40 -1.71 -6.23
CA GLU A 490 23.02 -1.82 -7.64
C GLU A 490 21.52 -1.86 -7.85
N ALA A 491 21.09 -1.47 -9.06
CA ALA A 491 19.69 -1.35 -9.45
C ALA A 491 19.17 -2.66 -10.05
N LYS A 492 18.73 -3.59 -9.21
CA LYS A 492 18.23 -4.92 -9.61
C LYS A 492 16.70 -4.94 -9.74
N THR A 493 16.17 -5.69 -10.72
CA THR A 493 14.70 -5.85 -10.80
C THR A 493 14.17 -6.77 -9.71
N ILE A 494 14.81 -7.92 -9.49
CA ILE A 494 14.43 -8.90 -8.47
C ILE A 494 15.66 -9.31 -7.67
N LYS A 495 15.54 -9.25 -6.34
CA LYS A 495 16.55 -9.74 -5.40
C LYS A 495 15.88 -10.56 -4.31
N ALA A 496 16.43 -11.73 -3.99
CA ALA A 496 16.07 -12.50 -2.80
C ALA A 496 17.33 -12.94 -2.04
N ASP A 497 17.30 -12.88 -0.72
CA ASP A 497 18.43 -13.30 0.10
C ASP A 497 18.43 -14.83 0.34
N ARG A 498 17.36 -15.53 -0.08
CA ARG A 498 17.30 -17.00 -0.14
C ARG A 498 16.95 -17.47 -1.54
N ASP A 499 15.73 -17.89 -1.78
CA ASP A 499 15.32 -18.57 -3.00
C ASP A 499 14.37 -17.72 -3.86
N VAL A 500 14.49 -17.83 -5.17
CA VAL A 500 13.49 -17.34 -6.12
C VAL A 500 12.84 -18.53 -6.82
N VAL A 501 11.52 -18.64 -6.73
CA VAL A 501 10.75 -19.70 -7.40
C VAL A 501 9.73 -19.07 -8.35
N ILE A 502 9.81 -19.39 -9.63
CA ILE A 502 8.85 -18.99 -10.65
C ILE A 502 8.08 -20.23 -11.09
N ASN A 503 6.81 -20.35 -10.69
CA ASN A 503 5.97 -21.47 -11.07
C ASN A 503 5.22 -21.23 -12.39
N ASN A 504 4.74 -20.02 -12.61
CA ASN A 504 4.06 -19.56 -13.82
C ASN A 504 4.02 -18.02 -13.85
N GLY A 505 3.44 -17.45 -14.88
CA GLY A 505 3.24 -16.01 -15.03
C GLY A 505 3.80 -15.47 -16.34
N ASN A 506 3.48 -14.21 -16.63
CA ASN A 506 4.03 -13.41 -17.73
C ASN A 506 4.92 -12.31 -17.11
N ILE A 507 6.23 -12.54 -17.13
CA ILE A 507 7.21 -11.73 -16.39
C ILE A 507 8.10 -11.01 -17.38
N SER A 508 8.14 -9.68 -17.32
CA SER A 508 8.97 -8.80 -18.14
C SER A 508 9.87 -7.95 -17.26
N LEU A 509 11.17 -8.10 -17.41
CA LEU A 509 12.18 -7.42 -16.62
C LEU A 509 13.12 -6.58 -17.48
N SER A 510 13.47 -5.40 -16.99
CA SER A 510 14.48 -4.53 -17.61
C SER A 510 15.31 -3.86 -16.51
N SER A 511 16.58 -4.20 -16.44
CA SER A 511 17.49 -3.76 -15.37
C SER A 511 18.69 -2.99 -15.91
N ASN A 512 19.21 -2.05 -15.11
CA ASN A 512 20.54 -1.48 -15.32
C ASN A 512 21.65 -2.28 -14.63
N ASP A 513 21.28 -3.33 -13.91
CA ASP A 513 22.17 -4.31 -13.30
C ASP A 513 21.60 -5.73 -13.52
N ASP A 514 21.48 -6.58 -12.51
CA ASP A 514 20.98 -7.93 -12.70
C ASP A 514 19.46 -7.97 -12.92
N GLY A 515 19.04 -8.91 -13.74
CA GLY A 515 17.63 -9.22 -13.92
C GLY A 515 17.07 -9.88 -12.66
N ILE A 516 17.55 -11.08 -12.34
CA ILE A 516 17.14 -11.83 -11.13
C ILE A 516 18.39 -12.29 -10.38
N LYS A 517 18.47 -11.95 -9.09
CA LYS A 517 19.55 -12.41 -8.20
C LYS A 517 18.99 -13.09 -6.95
N ALA A 518 19.50 -14.28 -6.65
CA ALA A 518 19.22 -14.99 -5.40
C ALA A 518 20.53 -15.43 -4.72
N LYS A 519 20.58 -15.36 -3.38
CA LYS A 519 21.78 -15.81 -2.66
C LYS A 519 21.86 -17.32 -2.49
N SER A 520 20.77 -18.05 -2.68
CA SER A 520 20.70 -19.51 -2.51
C SER A 520 20.36 -20.21 -3.82
N SER A 521 19.11 -20.09 -4.30
CA SER A 521 18.73 -20.75 -5.54
C SER A 521 17.68 -20.00 -6.36
N ILE A 522 17.66 -20.27 -7.67
CA ILE A 522 16.60 -19.85 -8.59
C ILE A 522 16.03 -21.09 -9.26
N THR A 523 14.71 -21.29 -9.12
CA THR A 523 13.99 -22.41 -9.75
C THR A 523 12.88 -21.86 -10.65
N ILE A 524 12.93 -22.18 -11.94
CA ILE A 524 11.90 -21.81 -12.92
C ILE A 524 11.17 -23.10 -13.33
N ASN A 525 9.91 -23.21 -12.91
CA ASN A 525 9.05 -24.34 -13.18
C ASN A 525 8.18 -24.18 -14.43
N GLY A 526 7.98 -22.95 -14.91
CA GLY A 526 7.17 -22.63 -16.07
C GLY A 526 6.95 -21.13 -16.27
N GLY A 527 6.01 -20.77 -17.13
CA GLY A 527 5.67 -19.39 -17.45
C GLY A 527 6.49 -18.79 -18.61
N PHE A 528 6.31 -17.50 -18.81
CA PHE A 528 7.06 -16.69 -19.77
C PHE A 528 7.91 -15.68 -19.00
N LEU A 529 9.21 -15.70 -19.18
CA LEU A 529 10.16 -14.79 -18.58
C LEU A 529 10.98 -14.09 -19.67
N ASP A 530 10.81 -12.77 -19.79
CA ASP A 530 11.59 -11.92 -20.69
C ASP A 530 12.44 -10.93 -19.89
N ILE A 531 13.74 -11.15 -19.84
CA ILE A 531 14.74 -10.20 -19.34
C ILE A 531 15.29 -9.44 -20.57
N SER A 532 14.59 -8.38 -20.93
CA SER A 532 14.84 -7.61 -22.15
C SER A 532 16.15 -6.81 -22.11
N LYS A 533 16.66 -6.55 -20.89
CA LYS A 533 17.94 -5.86 -20.64
C LYS A 533 18.44 -6.19 -19.24
N SER A 534 19.72 -6.50 -19.10
CA SER A 534 20.43 -6.63 -17.81
C SER A 534 21.94 -6.47 -17.98
N VAL A 535 22.67 -6.38 -16.88
CA VAL A 535 24.12 -6.72 -16.83
C VAL A 535 24.20 -8.22 -16.81
N GLU A 536 23.90 -8.87 -15.69
CA GLU A 536 23.67 -10.30 -15.63
C GLU A 536 22.18 -10.63 -15.71
N GLY A 537 21.86 -11.70 -16.45
CA GLY A 537 20.46 -12.09 -16.61
C GLY A 537 19.89 -12.71 -15.35
N ILE A 538 20.41 -13.87 -14.98
CA ILE A 538 19.97 -14.71 -13.86
C ILE A 538 21.20 -15.18 -13.08
N GLU A 539 21.32 -14.79 -11.82
CA GLU A 539 22.47 -15.12 -10.98
C GLU A 539 22.04 -15.80 -9.66
N ALA A 540 22.60 -16.97 -9.40
CA ALA A 540 22.49 -17.66 -8.10
C ALA A 540 23.50 -18.83 -8.02
N PRO A 541 23.82 -19.37 -6.81
CA PRO A 541 24.60 -20.59 -6.66
C PRO A 541 24.01 -21.81 -7.38
N PHE A 542 22.69 -21.96 -7.28
CA PHE A 542 21.96 -23.07 -7.90
C PHE A 542 20.83 -22.53 -8.77
N ILE A 543 20.93 -22.77 -10.08
CA ILE A 543 19.90 -22.35 -11.04
C ILE A 543 19.29 -23.62 -11.66
N THR A 544 17.97 -23.77 -11.55
CA THR A 544 17.23 -24.90 -12.12
C THR A 544 16.13 -24.39 -13.03
N VAL A 545 16.12 -24.84 -14.28
CA VAL A 545 15.03 -24.63 -15.23
C VAL A 545 14.35 -25.96 -15.53
N ASN A 546 13.09 -26.09 -15.10
CA ASN A 546 12.27 -27.28 -15.33
C ASN A 546 11.42 -27.14 -16.60
N ASP A 547 10.86 -25.99 -16.87
CA ASP A 547 10.04 -25.68 -18.05
C ASP A 547 9.90 -24.15 -18.22
N GLY A 548 9.16 -23.69 -19.21
CA GLY A 548 8.87 -22.30 -19.51
C GLY A 548 9.53 -21.79 -20.79
N GLU A 549 9.16 -20.58 -21.21
CA GLU A 549 9.84 -19.83 -22.25
C GLU A 549 10.64 -18.68 -21.60
N ILE A 550 11.96 -18.72 -21.76
CA ILE A 550 12.88 -17.83 -21.05
C ILE A 550 13.76 -17.12 -22.08
N LEU A 551 13.64 -15.80 -22.09
CA LEU A 551 14.39 -14.91 -22.96
C LEU A 551 15.31 -14.04 -22.11
N VAL A 552 16.61 -14.06 -22.38
CA VAL A 552 17.59 -13.27 -21.63
C VAL A 552 18.44 -12.46 -22.59
N ASN A 553 18.45 -11.15 -22.40
CA ASN A 553 19.35 -10.23 -23.10
C ASN A 553 20.24 -9.49 -22.08
N SER A 554 21.50 -9.91 -22.00
CA SER A 554 22.49 -9.40 -21.06
C SER A 554 23.65 -8.69 -21.73
N SER A 555 24.24 -7.74 -21.02
CA SER A 555 25.50 -7.11 -21.44
C SER A 555 26.72 -7.86 -20.94
N ASP A 556 26.59 -8.61 -19.85
CA ASP A 556 27.52 -9.57 -19.30
C ASP A 556 26.90 -10.96 -19.38
N ASP A 557 26.91 -11.77 -18.34
CA ASP A 557 26.49 -13.17 -18.41
C ASP A 557 24.97 -13.34 -18.54
N GLY A 558 24.58 -14.32 -19.35
CA GLY A 558 23.15 -14.66 -19.49
C GLY A 558 22.62 -15.37 -18.26
N PHE A 559 23.24 -16.48 -17.90
CA PHE A 559 23.04 -17.22 -16.65
C PHE A 559 24.39 -17.33 -15.96
N ASN A 560 24.47 -16.94 -14.70
CA ASN A 560 25.66 -16.99 -13.87
C ASN A 560 25.40 -17.87 -12.63
N ALA A 561 25.89 -19.11 -12.65
CA ALA A 561 25.82 -20.03 -11.51
C ALA A 561 27.10 -19.91 -10.68
N THR A 562 27.05 -19.18 -9.55
CA THR A 562 28.25 -18.86 -8.76
C THR A 562 27.96 -18.82 -7.26
N MET A 563 28.92 -19.32 -6.44
CA MET A 563 28.90 -19.12 -4.99
C MET A 563 29.42 -17.73 -4.59
N GLY A 564 29.85 -16.90 -5.54
CA GLY A 564 30.39 -15.57 -5.27
C GLY A 564 31.77 -15.54 -4.60
N ASN A 565 32.48 -16.66 -4.60
CA ASN A 565 33.79 -16.77 -3.90
C ASN A 565 34.95 -16.21 -4.72
N GLY A 566 34.71 -15.89 -6.01
CA GLY A 566 35.73 -15.47 -6.97
C GLY A 566 36.75 -16.58 -7.30
N GLY A 567 37.30 -16.54 -8.53
CA GLY A 567 38.36 -17.43 -9.01
C GLY A 567 37.85 -18.58 -9.89
N GLU A 568 38.84 -19.20 -10.61
CA GLU A 568 38.64 -20.16 -11.69
C GLU A 568 38.54 -21.62 -11.18
N ALA A 569 38.20 -21.84 -9.91
CA ALA A 569 38.07 -23.22 -9.37
C ALA A 569 36.60 -23.57 -9.23
N ASN A 570 36.26 -24.83 -9.53
CA ASN A 570 34.92 -25.36 -9.31
C ASN A 570 34.49 -25.10 -7.86
N ASP A 571 33.53 -24.22 -7.66
CA ASP A 571 33.02 -23.79 -6.36
C ASP A 571 31.82 -24.62 -5.87
N GLY A 572 31.32 -25.55 -6.68
CA GLY A 572 30.19 -26.41 -6.39
C GLY A 572 28.83 -25.88 -6.87
N SER A 573 28.79 -24.74 -7.50
CA SER A 573 27.57 -24.19 -8.09
C SER A 573 27.06 -25.07 -9.24
N LEU A 574 25.78 -24.88 -9.61
CA LEU A 574 25.13 -25.74 -10.61
C LEU A 574 24.09 -25.00 -11.43
N LEU A 575 24.22 -25.05 -12.74
CA LEU A 575 23.17 -24.73 -13.69
C LEU A 575 22.53 -26.05 -14.20
N LEU A 576 21.25 -26.27 -13.89
CA LEU A 576 20.49 -27.47 -14.25
C LEU A 576 19.35 -27.13 -15.21
N ILE A 577 19.36 -27.64 -16.43
CA ILE A 577 18.32 -27.50 -17.43
C ILE A 577 17.61 -28.83 -17.65
N ASN A 578 16.38 -28.93 -17.17
CA ASN A 578 15.55 -30.12 -17.32
C ASN A 578 14.57 -30.02 -18.50
N GLY A 579 14.19 -28.78 -18.91
CA GLY A 579 13.19 -28.54 -19.93
C GLY A 579 13.15 -27.06 -20.38
N GLY A 580 12.05 -26.67 -21.00
CA GLY A 580 11.79 -25.32 -21.44
C GLY A 580 12.40 -24.92 -22.77
N GLN A 581 12.08 -23.70 -23.20
CA GLN A 581 12.65 -23.04 -24.35
C GLN A 581 13.45 -21.80 -23.87
N ILE A 582 14.76 -21.82 -24.06
CA ILE A 582 15.67 -20.82 -23.50
C ILE A 582 16.43 -20.16 -24.65
N ALA A 583 16.31 -18.86 -24.77
CA ALA A 583 17.09 -18.04 -25.70
C ALA A 583 17.92 -17.03 -24.92
N VAL A 584 19.23 -17.06 -25.07
CA VAL A 584 20.17 -16.16 -24.42
C VAL A 584 20.92 -15.34 -25.46
N SER A 585 21.03 -14.05 -25.23
CA SER A 585 21.79 -13.08 -26.02
C SER A 585 22.77 -12.34 -25.10
N ALA A 586 23.96 -12.90 -24.88
CA ALA A 586 25.03 -12.30 -24.08
C ALA A 586 26.01 -11.54 -24.99
N SER A 587 26.25 -10.24 -24.71
CA SER A 587 26.97 -9.38 -25.66
C SER A 587 28.46 -9.24 -25.35
N ASN A 588 28.88 -9.15 -24.10
CA ASN A 588 30.26 -9.01 -23.66
C ASN A 588 30.64 -9.96 -22.50
N GLY A 589 29.75 -10.81 -22.04
CA GLY A 589 29.97 -11.90 -21.11
C GLY A 589 29.56 -13.23 -21.71
N ASP A 590 29.44 -14.25 -20.89
CA ASP A 590 29.18 -15.61 -21.30
C ASP A 590 27.68 -15.89 -21.45
N GLY A 591 27.32 -16.79 -22.38
CA GLY A 591 25.92 -17.18 -22.52
C GLY A 591 25.43 -17.94 -21.30
N PHE A 592 26.12 -19.03 -20.98
CA PHE A 592 26.03 -19.73 -19.70
C PHE A 592 27.40 -19.71 -19.06
N ASP A 593 27.51 -19.07 -17.88
CA ASP A 593 28.63 -19.18 -16.96
C ASP A 593 28.27 -20.05 -15.78
N SER A 594 29.15 -20.94 -15.38
CA SER A 594 29.04 -21.67 -14.13
C SER A 594 30.40 -21.88 -13.49
N ASN A 595 30.62 -21.27 -12.35
CA ASN A 595 31.79 -21.57 -11.54
C ASN A 595 31.79 -23.01 -11.00
N GLY A 596 30.79 -23.81 -11.32
CA GLY A 596 30.62 -25.21 -11.00
C GLY A 596 30.30 -26.07 -12.20
N ASN A 597 29.17 -26.75 -12.19
CA ASN A 597 28.77 -27.67 -13.23
C ASN A 597 27.56 -27.17 -14.02
N ILE A 598 27.47 -27.58 -15.28
CA ILE A 598 26.26 -27.46 -16.08
C ILE A 598 25.71 -28.87 -16.39
N GLN A 599 24.43 -29.05 -16.21
CA GLN A 599 23.72 -30.30 -16.54
C GLN A 599 22.48 -29.97 -17.40
N MET A 600 22.32 -30.63 -18.51
CA MET A 600 21.14 -30.53 -19.36
C MET A 600 20.54 -31.89 -19.65
N SER A 601 19.28 -32.08 -19.29
CA SER A 601 18.53 -33.32 -19.49
C SER A 601 17.39 -33.21 -20.51
N GLY A 602 16.99 -31.96 -20.87
CA GLY A 602 15.91 -31.70 -21.80
C GLY A 602 15.90 -30.25 -22.29
N GLY A 603 14.81 -29.85 -22.93
CA GLY A 603 14.58 -28.48 -23.40
C GLY A 603 15.24 -28.14 -24.74
N THR A 604 15.01 -26.90 -25.17
CA THR A 604 15.66 -26.29 -26.35
C THR A 604 16.39 -25.03 -25.89
N VAL A 605 17.71 -25.01 -26.05
CA VAL A 605 18.58 -23.90 -25.65
C VAL A 605 19.28 -23.34 -26.88
N VAL A 606 19.10 -22.02 -27.13
CA VAL A 606 19.86 -21.30 -28.13
C VAL A 606 20.61 -20.14 -27.45
N ILE A 607 21.90 -19.99 -27.79
CA ILE A 607 22.77 -18.96 -27.24
C ILE A 607 23.44 -18.18 -28.37
N HIS A 608 23.19 -16.88 -28.35
CA HIS A 608 23.93 -15.90 -29.15
C HIS A 608 25.05 -15.33 -28.28
N GLY A 609 26.19 -16.01 -28.28
CA GLY A 609 27.33 -15.64 -27.45
C GLY A 609 28.09 -14.42 -27.94
N PRO A 610 29.16 -14.01 -27.22
CA PRO A 610 29.96 -12.83 -27.51
C PRO A 610 30.76 -12.95 -28.81
N GLN A 611 31.27 -11.82 -29.26
CA GLN A 611 32.09 -11.75 -30.50
C GLN A 611 33.60 -11.73 -30.24
N SER A 612 34.03 -11.50 -29.03
CA SER A 612 35.43 -11.33 -28.64
C SER A 612 35.80 -12.08 -27.38
N SER A 613 36.96 -12.75 -27.43
CA SER A 613 37.57 -13.38 -26.28
C SER A 613 38.01 -12.34 -25.20
N PRO A 614 38.07 -12.69 -23.92
CA PRO A 614 38.04 -14.09 -23.40
C PRO A 614 36.63 -14.74 -23.37
N GLU A 615 35.57 -13.95 -23.37
CA GLU A 615 34.20 -14.40 -23.20
C GLU A 615 33.76 -15.40 -24.29
N VAL A 616 32.90 -16.32 -23.95
CA VAL A 616 32.47 -17.45 -24.78
C VAL A 616 30.95 -17.70 -24.68
N GLY A 617 30.44 -18.60 -25.51
CA GLY A 617 29.01 -18.97 -25.38
C GLY A 617 28.72 -19.86 -24.18
N LEU A 618 29.70 -20.63 -23.73
CA LEU A 618 29.66 -21.53 -22.58
C LEU A 618 30.98 -21.43 -21.83
N ASP A 619 30.93 -21.13 -20.52
CA ASP A 619 32.06 -21.23 -19.59
C ASP A 619 31.66 -22.06 -18.36
N PHE A 620 32.54 -22.96 -17.89
CA PHE A 620 32.26 -23.77 -16.71
C PHE A 620 33.55 -24.30 -16.07
N ASN A 621 33.71 -24.08 -14.78
CA ASN A 621 34.89 -24.52 -14.03
C ASN A 621 34.81 -26.00 -13.61
N GLY A 622 33.68 -26.69 -13.83
CA GLY A 622 33.45 -28.10 -13.55
C GLY A 622 33.27 -28.95 -14.79
N ASN A 623 32.12 -29.55 -14.95
CA ASN A 623 31.76 -30.36 -16.09
C ASN A 623 30.42 -29.91 -16.69
N PHE A 624 30.34 -29.88 -18.01
CA PHE A 624 29.05 -29.83 -18.68
C PHE A 624 28.66 -31.22 -19.17
N SER A 625 27.57 -31.77 -18.63
CA SER A 625 26.99 -33.05 -19.07
C SER A 625 25.62 -32.86 -19.70
N ILE A 626 25.44 -33.36 -20.92
CA ILE A 626 24.16 -33.31 -21.64
C ILE A 626 23.62 -34.72 -21.87
N SER A 627 22.35 -34.96 -21.54
CA SER A 627 21.68 -36.26 -21.69
C SER A 627 20.43 -36.21 -22.55
N GLY A 628 19.91 -35.03 -22.87
CA GLY A 628 18.73 -34.81 -23.69
C GLY A 628 18.60 -33.35 -24.15
N GLY A 629 17.61 -33.07 -25.01
CA GLY A 629 17.33 -31.75 -25.53
C GLY A 629 18.13 -31.35 -26.78
N LEU A 630 17.93 -30.10 -27.20
CA LEU A 630 18.65 -29.40 -28.28
C LEU A 630 19.44 -28.24 -27.71
N LEU A 631 20.76 -28.25 -27.91
CA LEU A 631 21.65 -27.14 -27.57
C LEU A 631 22.27 -26.59 -28.85
N VAL A 632 22.17 -25.27 -29.07
CA VAL A 632 22.81 -24.56 -30.20
C VAL A 632 23.44 -23.26 -29.66
N VAL A 633 24.75 -23.13 -29.76
CA VAL A 633 25.52 -22.02 -29.22
C VAL A 633 26.46 -21.44 -30.29
N SER A 634 26.29 -20.18 -30.61
CA SER A 634 27.25 -19.43 -31.45
C SER A 634 28.16 -18.57 -30.55
N GLY A 635 29.43 -18.36 -31.02
CA GLY A 635 30.34 -17.52 -30.25
C GLY A 635 31.74 -17.41 -30.84
N THR A 636 32.68 -17.13 -29.96
CA THR A 636 34.12 -16.98 -30.29
C THR A 636 34.79 -18.33 -30.60
N ASN A 637 35.96 -18.29 -31.21
CA ASN A 637 36.88 -19.43 -31.35
C ASN A 637 38.19 -19.08 -30.64
N SER A 638 38.31 -19.48 -29.41
CA SER A 638 39.46 -19.27 -28.52
C SER A 638 39.80 -20.53 -27.73
N ASN A 639 40.87 -20.48 -26.95
CA ASN A 639 41.19 -21.58 -26.03
C ASN A 639 40.17 -21.73 -24.90
N MET A 640 39.34 -20.67 -24.64
CA MET A 640 38.26 -20.70 -23.68
C MET A 640 36.96 -21.28 -24.25
N THR A 641 36.87 -21.49 -25.58
CA THR A 641 35.64 -22.04 -26.17
C THR A 641 35.42 -23.49 -25.73
N GLU A 642 34.41 -23.72 -24.95
CA GLU A 642 34.06 -24.99 -24.31
C GLU A 642 32.86 -25.70 -24.97
N ALA A 643 32.61 -26.92 -24.60
CA ALA A 643 31.50 -27.75 -25.10
C ALA A 643 31.19 -28.87 -24.14
N PRO A 644 29.97 -29.47 -24.15
CA PRO A 644 29.64 -30.63 -23.32
C PRO A 644 30.66 -31.75 -23.47
N GLY A 645 31.08 -32.29 -22.31
CA GLY A 645 32.22 -33.20 -22.22
C GLY A 645 31.90 -34.70 -22.30
N ALA A 646 32.91 -35.53 -22.01
CA ALA A 646 32.84 -36.97 -22.11
C ALA A 646 31.86 -37.66 -21.13
N THR A 647 31.44 -36.98 -20.07
CA THR A 647 30.42 -37.44 -19.11
C THR A 647 29.01 -37.43 -19.68
N SER A 648 28.80 -36.80 -20.85
CA SER A 648 27.51 -36.69 -21.53
C SER A 648 26.96 -38.03 -22.01
N ALA A 649 25.65 -38.24 -21.88
CA ALA A 649 24.95 -39.37 -22.52
C ALA A 649 24.68 -39.05 -24.01
N GLN A 650 24.45 -37.79 -24.38
CA GLN A 650 24.23 -37.32 -25.74
C GLN A 650 25.55 -36.93 -26.42
N TYR A 651 25.59 -36.93 -27.74
CA TYR A 651 26.76 -36.54 -28.53
C TYR A 651 26.73 -35.06 -28.88
N SER A 652 27.88 -34.39 -28.80
CA SER A 652 28.04 -32.97 -29.08
C SER A 652 29.09 -32.73 -30.16
N VAL A 653 28.95 -31.62 -30.84
CA VAL A 653 29.91 -31.12 -31.85
C VAL A 653 30.38 -29.74 -31.47
N LYS A 654 31.70 -29.49 -31.50
CA LYS A 654 32.34 -28.20 -31.50
C LYS A 654 32.90 -27.91 -32.88
N ALA A 655 32.16 -27.13 -33.66
CA ALA A 655 32.54 -26.70 -34.99
C ALA A 655 33.16 -25.32 -34.92
N THR A 656 34.41 -25.16 -35.40
CA THR A 656 35.13 -23.87 -35.30
C THR A 656 35.73 -23.46 -36.64
N THR A 657 35.87 -22.17 -36.84
CA THR A 657 36.54 -21.58 -38.00
C THR A 657 37.42 -20.39 -37.59
N ASN A 658 38.47 -20.15 -38.34
CA ASN A 658 39.29 -18.92 -38.18
C ASN A 658 38.78 -17.74 -39.02
N SER A 659 37.77 -17.96 -39.85
CA SER A 659 37.16 -16.95 -40.67
C SER A 659 35.88 -16.41 -40.01
N ARG A 660 35.81 -15.09 -39.84
CA ARG A 660 34.61 -14.44 -39.31
C ARG A 660 33.41 -14.71 -40.20
N ILE A 661 32.34 -15.29 -39.63
CA ILE A 661 31.06 -15.41 -40.30
C ILE A 661 30.17 -14.26 -39.84
N SER A 662 29.58 -13.56 -40.81
CA SER A 662 28.78 -12.36 -40.50
C SER A 662 27.50 -12.70 -39.74
N ALA A 663 27.05 -11.77 -38.89
CA ALA A 663 25.74 -11.83 -38.23
C ALA A 663 24.61 -12.14 -39.24
N GLY A 664 23.62 -12.89 -38.85
CA GLY A 664 22.49 -13.27 -39.68
C GLY A 664 22.77 -14.32 -40.75
N THR A 665 24.05 -14.76 -40.91
CA THR A 665 24.40 -15.86 -41.82
C THR A 665 23.93 -17.18 -41.20
N LEU A 666 23.02 -17.87 -41.88
CA LEU A 666 22.49 -19.14 -41.41
C LEU A 666 23.61 -20.19 -41.23
N PHE A 667 23.51 -20.96 -40.16
CA PHE A 667 24.25 -22.20 -39.95
C PHE A 667 23.26 -23.35 -39.97
N HIS A 668 23.48 -24.29 -40.86
CA HIS A 668 22.57 -25.42 -41.09
C HIS A 668 23.31 -26.76 -40.97
N VAL A 669 22.66 -27.72 -40.33
CA VAL A 669 23.17 -29.06 -40.11
C VAL A 669 22.16 -30.09 -40.56
N GLU A 670 22.62 -31.07 -41.38
CA GLU A 670 21.83 -32.20 -41.80
C GLU A 670 22.60 -33.51 -41.62
N ASP A 671 21.88 -34.61 -41.53
CA ASP A 671 22.45 -35.99 -41.50
C ASP A 671 22.83 -36.45 -42.93
N SER A 672 23.34 -37.68 -43.02
CA SER A 672 23.71 -38.32 -44.30
C SER A 672 22.52 -38.58 -45.25
N ASN A 673 21.30 -38.50 -44.77
CA ASN A 673 20.08 -38.66 -45.57
C ASN A 673 19.47 -37.32 -45.97
N GLY A 674 20.12 -36.18 -45.64
CA GLY A 674 19.62 -34.84 -45.87
C GLY A 674 18.48 -34.46 -44.88
N ILE A 675 18.39 -35.13 -43.73
CA ILE A 675 17.43 -34.74 -42.70
C ILE A 675 18.05 -33.65 -41.84
N GLU A 676 17.36 -32.51 -41.78
CA GLU A 676 17.76 -31.37 -40.97
C GLU A 676 17.84 -31.73 -39.48
N LEU A 677 18.95 -31.41 -38.83
CA LEU A 677 19.08 -31.40 -37.37
C LEU A 677 18.58 -30.05 -36.79
N PHE A 678 19.09 -28.97 -37.37
CA PHE A 678 18.63 -27.59 -37.06
C PHE A 678 19.14 -26.63 -38.13
N THR A 679 18.47 -25.46 -38.23
CA THR A 679 18.93 -24.25 -38.94
C THR A 679 18.91 -23.13 -37.94
N PHE A 680 20.04 -22.42 -37.79
CA PHE A 680 20.20 -21.35 -36.82
C PHE A 680 20.77 -20.08 -37.46
N LYS A 681 20.25 -18.93 -37.06
CA LYS A 681 20.64 -17.60 -37.54
C LYS A 681 21.21 -16.80 -36.36
N PRO A 682 22.54 -16.83 -36.15
CA PRO A 682 23.15 -16.05 -35.06
C PRO A 682 22.92 -14.56 -35.22
N GLU A 683 22.57 -13.88 -34.14
CA GLU A 683 22.39 -12.41 -34.12
C GLU A 683 23.70 -11.66 -34.30
N ARG A 684 24.81 -12.27 -33.88
CA ARG A 684 26.15 -11.67 -33.97
C ARG A 684 27.04 -12.45 -34.91
N ALA A 685 28.14 -11.85 -35.31
CA ALA A 685 29.19 -12.53 -36.06
C ALA A 685 29.82 -13.60 -35.14
N TYR A 686 30.13 -14.75 -35.72
CA TYR A 686 30.58 -15.91 -34.95
C TYR A 686 31.79 -16.61 -35.59
N TYR A 687 32.51 -17.39 -34.83
CA TYR A 687 33.66 -18.21 -35.20
C TYR A 687 33.52 -19.64 -34.73
N SER A 688 32.52 -19.93 -33.89
CA SER A 688 32.20 -21.26 -33.39
C SER A 688 30.72 -21.53 -33.40
N MET A 689 30.39 -22.81 -33.52
CA MET A 689 29.05 -23.33 -33.30
C MET A 689 29.16 -24.64 -32.48
N ILE A 690 28.69 -24.59 -31.25
CA ILE A 690 28.59 -25.79 -30.40
C ILE A 690 27.15 -26.25 -30.46
N PHE A 691 26.94 -27.54 -30.69
CA PHE A 691 25.60 -28.08 -30.74
C PHE A 691 25.53 -29.52 -30.27
N SER A 692 24.37 -29.89 -29.74
CA SER A 692 24.04 -31.24 -29.33
C SER A 692 22.57 -31.51 -29.57
N ALA A 693 22.24 -32.67 -30.11
CA ALA A 693 20.88 -33.13 -30.36
C ALA A 693 20.76 -34.63 -30.15
N SER A 694 19.58 -35.11 -29.71
CA SER A 694 19.32 -36.52 -29.42
C SER A 694 19.42 -37.43 -30.65
N SER A 695 19.30 -36.87 -31.86
CA SER A 695 19.45 -37.57 -33.12
C SER A 695 20.90 -37.82 -33.54
N ILE A 696 21.88 -37.16 -32.91
CA ILE A 696 23.32 -37.38 -33.21
C ILE A 696 23.78 -38.74 -32.64
N GLN A 697 24.35 -39.59 -33.50
CA GLN A 697 24.78 -40.93 -33.14
C GLN A 697 26.27 -41.14 -33.44
N ASN A 698 26.93 -41.97 -32.64
CA ASN A 698 28.32 -42.38 -32.90
C ASN A 698 28.47 -43.07 -34.27
N GLY A 699 29.46 -42.65 -35.04
CA GLY A 699 29.66 -43.14 -36.41
C GLY A 699 28.72 -42.52 -37.44
N GLY A 700 27.74 -41.71 -37.03
CA GLY A 700 26.89 -40.94 -37.94
C GLY A 700 27.64 -39.85 -38.69
N SER A 701 27.25 -39.59 -39.95
CA SER A 701 27.83 -38.52 -40.75
C SER A 701 26.93 -37.30 -40.77
N LEU A 702 27.53 -36.13 -40.55
CA LEU A 702 26.83 -34.82 -40.56
C LEU A 702 27.45 -33.89 -41.64
N SER A 703 26.63 -33.05 -42.24
CA SER A 703 27.03 -32.03 -43.16
C SER A 703 26.69 -30.64 -42.62
N LEU A 704 27.69 -29.74 -42.63
CA LEU A 704 27.56 -28.31 -42.21
C LEU A 704 27.48 -27.40 -43.40
N TYR A 705 26.51 -26.52 -43.40
CA TYR A 705 26.34 -25.47 -44.42
C TYR A 705 26.29 -24.08 -43.77
N THR A 706 26.71 -23.07 -44.55
CA THR A 706 26.51 -21.66 -44.13
C THR A 706 25.84 -20.85 -45.25
N GLY A 707 25.09 -19.81 -44.87
CA GLY A 707 24.29 -19.01 -45.80
C GLY A 707 22.98 -19.72 -46.18
N GLY A 708 22.47 -19.38 -47.38
CA GLY A 708 21.17 -19.90 -47.82
C GLY A 708 19.97 -19.23 -47.14
N SER A 709 18.84 -19.89 -47.23
CA SER A 709 17.58 -19.43 -46.65
C SER A 709 16.78 -20.59 -46.10
N SER A 710 15.97 -20.34 -45.07
CA SER A 710 14.98 -21.27 -44.54
C SER A 710 13.55 -20.70 -44.67
N THR A 711 12.57 -21.57 -44.92
CA THR A 711 11.15 -21.21 -44.95
C THR A 711 10.45 -21.61 -43.64
N GLY A 712 11.17 -22.13 -42.65
CA GLY A 712 10.64 -22.49 -41.33
C GLY A 712 10.23 -21.28 -40.51
N THR A 713 9.52 -21.53 -39.42
CA THR A 713 9.22 -20.51 -38.42
C THR A 713 10.43 -20.23 -37.56
N GLU A 714 10.82 -18.97 -37.49
CA GLU A 714 11.97 -18.51 -36.67
C GLU A 714 11.55 -18.24 -35.24
N TRP A 715 12.27 -18.85 -34.29
CA TRP A 715 12.20 -18.54 -32.87
C TRP A 715 13.62 -18.22 -32.38
N HIS A 716 13.87 -16.97 -32.04
CA HIS A 716 15.21 -16.49 -31.59
C HIS A 716 16.39 -17.07 -32.41
N GLY A 717 16.31 -16.94 -33.72
CA GLY A 717 17.30 -17.45 -34.66
C GLY A 717 17.19 -18.96 -34.98
N LEU A 718 16.49 -19.77 -34.18
CA LEU A 718 16.27 -21.18 -34.49
C LEU A 718 15.07 -21.33 -35.42
N TYR A 719 15.26 -22.04 -36.55
CA TYR A 719 14.19 -22.33 -37.50
C TYR A 719 13.60 -23.71 -37.24
N THR A 720 12.28 -23.81 -37.24
CA THR A 720 11.54 -25.08 -37.09
C THR A 720 10.59 -25.29 -38.26
N GLY A 721 10.55 -26.50 -38.77
CA GLY A 721 9.76 -26.86 -39.98
C GLY A 721 10.28 -26.18 -41.23
N GLY A 722 9.46 -26.20 -42.30
CA GLY A 722 9.84 -25.62 -43.58
C GLY A 722 10.94 -26.40 -44.32
N SER A 723 11.77 -25.70 -45.09
CA SER A 723 12.91 -26.29 -45.83
C SER A 723 14.06 -25.31 -45.94
N TYR A 724 15.26 -25.83 -45.82
CA TYR A 724 16.49 -25.07 -46.05
C TYR A 724 16.96 -25.21 -47.50
N SER A 725 17.53 -24.15 -48.12
CA SER A 725 18.05 -24.16 -49.45
C SER A 725 19.11 -23.06 -49.71
N GLY A 726 19.95 -23.29 -50.70
CA GLY A 726 20.87 -22.29 -51.27
C GLY A 726 22.14 -22.03 -50.46
N GLY A 727 22.40 -22.77 -49.41
CA GLY A 727 23.63 -22.65 -48.62
C GLY A 727 24.85 -23.28 -49.24
N SER A 728 26.03 -22.93 -48.72
CA SER A 728 27.31 -23.51 -49.14
C SER A 728 27.74 -24.58 -48.16
N LEU A 729 27.94 -25.81 -48.65
CA LEU A 729 28.53 -26.89 -47.88
C LEU A 729 29.95 -26.50 -47.43
N LYS A 730 30.20 -26.54 -46.15
CA LYS A 730 31.50 -26.23 -45.52
C LYS A 730 32.27 -27.49 -45.15
N LYS A 731 31.56 -28.45 -44.59
CA LYS A 731 32.19 -29.70 -44.10
C LYS A 731 31.20 -30.86 -44.01
N THR A 732 31.66 -32.04 -44.42
CA THR A 732 31.06 -33.33 -44.03
C THR A 732 32.02 -34.06 -43.12
N PHE A 733 31.56 -34.66 -42.01
CA PHE A 733 32.40 -35.33 -41.02
C PHE A 733 31.63 -36.43 -40.31
N THR A 734 32.35 -37.30 -39.64
CA THR A 734 31.79 -38.41 -38.87
C THR A 734 31.89 -38.13 -37.37
N ILE A 735 30.87 -38.48 -36.60
CA ILE A 735 30.86 -38.41 -35.14
C ILE A 735 31.77 -39.48 -34.58
N THR A 736 32.81 -39.08 -33.84
CA THR A 736 33.90 -39.98 -33.40
C THR A 736 33.92 -40.22 -31.89
N GLY A 737 33.12 -39.52 -31.13
CA GLY A 737 33.04 -39.63 -29.65
C GLY A 737 31.99 -38.69 -29.06
N LYS A 738 31.88 -38.66 -27.76
CA LYS A 738 30.88 -37.80 -27.05
C LYS A 738 31.02 -36.35 -27.40
N LEU A 739 32.23 -35.86 -27.59
CA LEU A 739 32.54 -34.60 -28.22
C LEU A 739 33.33 -34.81 -29.52
N THR A 740 32.84 -34.30 -30.62
CA THR A 740 33.54 -34.30 -31.92
C THR A 740 33.95 -32.84 -32.28
N ASN A 741 35.26 -32.62 -32.40
CA ASN A 741 35.80 -31.32 -32.79
C ASN A 741 35.93 -31.26 -34.33
N VAL A 742 35.43 -30.17 -34.96
CA VAL A 742 35.43 -29.99 -36.40
C VAL A 742 35.91 -28.58 -36.72
N SER A 743 36.86 -28.52 -37.68
CA SER A 743 37.24 -27.23 -38.30
C SER A 743 36.60 -27.16 -39.69
N PHE A 744 35.99 -25.99 -40.03
CA PHE A 744 35.24 -25.76 -41.26
C PHE A 744 35.55 -24.42 -41.95
#